data_bf03846dd0b95a05efd71c09a2188d7a
#
_entry.id   bf03846dd0b95a05efd71c09a2188d7a
#
_cell.length_a   1.000
_cell.length_b   1.000
_cell.length_c   1.000
_cell.angle_alpha   90.00
_cell.angle_beta   90.00
_cell.angle_gamma   90.00
#
_symmetry.space_group_name_H-M   'P 1'
#
loop_
_entity.id
_entity.type
_entity.pdbx_description
1 polymer ?
#
loop_
_entity_poly.entity_id
_entity_poly.type
_entity_poly.pdbx_seq_one_letter_code
_entity_poly.pdbx_strand_id
1 'polypeptide(L)'
;MSEKQTLPLLPLRGLVVYPHMMVNIDVGRDRSVAAIEAAIAGDSRILVVSQKDPELDDPTAADLYDVGAVAEIRQFLRLPEGVLRILVDGQQRAEIVEIREGETYAEADVHVIDEERVETPSTKDMEALVHGVTSKFEEWVKLSHKIPPEALVSISIMEDMGRLADIIASHLSLKHEVRQDILATIDVRARLHRLYEVLVYELDIMGIEQKINRRVRKQMDKVQRDFYLREQIKAIHKELGDDADKSAEVDRYRTALAEGAYPDAVRETIEREIHRLDVSPAMSAEVGVIRSYLDCLIELPWMHTTKETVDMNAARAVLERDHYGLEKIKERILDYLAVRQLAPEQNAPILCLVGAPGVGKTSLGASIARAMGREFIRISLGGIRDEAEIRGHRRTYVGAMPGRIIEGIRRVGTKNPVFLLDEVDKIAMDFHGDPSAALLEVLDPAQNCTFSDHFVELPFDLSQVFWIVTANHPARIPAPLRDRMEILNLSSYTEMEKVEIARRHLLPRQRIQNGLKAKDIRISAGVYPVLIRSYTREAGVRELERVVGQLCRKTARRIVEGETPPIAVTKANLTEFLERPKYHPARQEKKPLVGVVTGLAWTEVGGDVLRTEVNILRGKGKLILTGQLGDVMQESAQAALSYVRSRAEALHLAENFYETDDIHIHLPEGAIPKDGPSAGITMATAMISALTGRKVRADVAMTGEITLRGNVLPIGGLKEKTLAAYREGVHTIVLPQENERDIEDIPDAVRASLEFVPVAHMDEVLKVALYN
;
A
#
# COMPACT_ATOMS: atom_id res chain seq x y z
N MET A 1 27.44 -43.84 19.02
CA MET A 1 27.75 -43.27 17.68
C MET A 1 26.42 -42.83 17.13
N SER A 2 26.18 -41.52 16.98
CA SER A 2 24.96 -41.01 16.35
C SER A 2 24.92 -41.42 14.89
N GLU A 3 23.84 -42.04 14.48
CA GLU A 3 23.65 -42.51 13.12
C GLU A 3 23.47 -41.30 12.20
N LYS A 4 24.33 -41.11 11.22
CA LYS A 4 24.21 -40.04 10.24
C LYS A 4 23.06 -40.39 9.29
N GLN A 5 22.04 -39.57 9.18
CA GLN A 5 20.89 -39.78 8.31
C GLN A 5 20.75 -38.59 7.36
N THR A 6 20.33 -38.85 6.13
CA THR A 6 19.97 -37.83 5.15
C THR A 6 18.45 -37.76 5.08
N LEU A 7 17.88 -36.58 5.32
CA LEU A 7 16.44 -36.34 5.35
C LEU A 7 16.05 -35.15 4.48
N PRO A 8 14.87 -35.18 3.85
CA PRO A 8 14.30 -33.96 3.23
C PRO A 8 14.16 -32.86 4.25
N LEU A 9 14.45 -31.62 3.86
CA LEU A 9 14.47 -30.45 4.73
C LEU A 9 13.22 -29.59 4.54
N LEU A 10 12.55 -29.25 5.64
CA LEU A 10 11.39 -28.35 5.67
C LEU A 10 11.69 -27.11 6.55
N PRO A 11 11.96 -25.95 5.96
CA PRO A 11 12.13 -24.70 6.68
C PRO A 11 10.77 -24.17 7.22
N LEU A 12 10.72 -23.84 8.50
CA LEU A 12 9.52 -23.34 9.20
C LEU A 12 9.63 -21.86 9.52
N ARG A 13 8.54 -21.11 9.30
CA ARG A 13 8.43 -19.69 9.63
C ARG A 13 7.87 -19.49 11.04
N GLY A 14 8.69 -19.02 11.97
CA GLY A 14 8.26 -18.64 13.32
C GLY A 14 7.69 -19.79 14.16
N LEU A 15 7.81 -21.02 13.71
CA LEU A 15 7.37 -22.24 14.41
C LEU A 15 8.57 -23.10 14.77
N VAL A 16 8.63 -23.56 16.01
CA VAL A 16 9.61 -24.51 16.50
C VAL A 16 8.87 -25.78 16.88
N VAL A 17 9.29 -26.92 16.35
CA VAL A 17 8.73 -28.24 16.64
C VAL A 17 9.65 -28.97 17.61
N TYR A 18 9.08 -29.36 18.75
CA TYR A 18 9.81 -30.15 19.76
C TYR A 18 9.55 -31.67 19.54
N PRO A 19 10.41 -32.53 20.04
CA PRO A 19 10.09 -33.95 20.17
C PRO A 19 8.77 -34.17 20.89
N HIS A 20 8.00 -35.16 20.44
CA HIS A 20 6.66 -35.50 20.96
C HIS A 20 5.57 -34.40 20.82
N MET A 21 5.83 -33.40 19.97
CA MET A 21 4.85 -32.37 19.64
C MET A 21 4.14 -32.70 18.34
N MET A 22 2.79 -32.76 18.38
CA MET A 22 1.99 -32.86 17.17
C MET A 22 1.50 -31.50 16.73
N VAL A 23 1.74 -31.12 15.48
CA VAL A 23 1.36 -29.79 14.98
C VAL A 23 0.92 -29.86 13.51
N ASN A 24 -0.11 -29.07 13.19
CA ASN A 24 -0.54 -28.85 11.82
C ASN A 24 0.27 -27.71 11.20
N ILE A 25 0.81 -27.93 10.01
CA ILE A 25 1.61 -26.96 9.27
C ILE A 25 1.01 -26.80 7.87
N ASP A 26 0.77 -25.57 7.47
CA ASP A 26 0.35 -25.22 6.11
C ASP A 26 1.57 -24.81 5.29
N VAL A 27 1.83 -25.52 4.21
CA VAL A 27 3.02 -25.38 3.38
C VAL A 27 2.61 -25.00 1.96
N GLY A 28 3.04 -23.82 1.50
CA GLY A 28 2.70 -23.30 0.18
C GLY A 28 3.92 -23.03 -0.72
N ARG A 29 5.16 -23.23 -0.25
CA ARG A 29 6.36 -23.04 -1.07
C ARG A 29 6.62 -24.29 -1.90
N ASP A 30 6.85 -24.14 -3.20
CA ASP A 30 7.06 -25.27 -4.13
C ASP A 30 8.17 -26.22 -3.67
N ARG A 31 9.32 -25.70 -3.24
CA ARG A 31 10.45 -26.49 -2.73
C ARG A 31 10.11 -27.25 -1.45
N SER A 32 9.31 -26.64 -0.57
CA SER A 32 8.86 -27.26 0.68
C SER A 32 7.81 -28.35 0.43
N VAL A 33 6.91 -28.11 -0.53
CA VAL A 33 5.93 -29.11 -0.98
C VAL A 33 6.66 -30.33 -1.59
N ALA A 34 7.66 -30.10 -2.44
CA ALA A 34 8.47 -31.16 -3.03
C ALA A 34 9.25 -31.99 -1.97
N ALA A 35 9.77 -31.32 -0.93
CA ALA A 35 10.42 -32.03 0.20
C ALA A 35 9.45 -32.93 0.96
N ILE A 36 8.21 -32.46 1.19
CA ILE A 36 7.16 -33.25 1.83
C ILE A 36 6.75 -34.44 0.96
N GLU A 37 6.57 -34.23 -0.33
CA GLU A 37 6.23 -35.30 -1.27
C GLU A 37 7.34 -36.37 -1.33
N ALA A 38 8.60 -35.94 -1.31
CA ALA A 38 9.74 -36.87 -1.24
C ALA A 38 9.77 -37.66 0.08
N ALA A 39 9.47 -36.99 1.21
CA ALA A 39 9.37 -37.67 2.51
C ALA A 39 8.23 -38.69 2.53
N ILE A 40 7.06 -38.38 2.00
CA ILE A 40 5.89 -39.26 1.94
C ILE A 40 6.17 -40.48 1.00
N ALA A 41 6.91 -40.26 -0.08
CA ALA A 41 7.32 -41.36 -0.98
C ALA A 41 8.38 -42.29 -0.35
N GLY A 42 9.07 -41.84 0.69
CA GLY A 42 10.05 -42.61 1.45
C GLY A 42 9.49 -43.22 2.73
N ASP A 43 10.09 -42.90 3.86
CA ASP A 43 9.74 -43.41 5.20
C ASP A 43 8.83 -42.45 6.00
N SER A 44 8.29 -41.42 5.35
CA SER A 44 7.47 -40.35 5.93
C SER A 44 8.21 -39.48 6.96
N ARG A 45 9.53 -39.52 7.00
CA ARG A 45 10.37 -38.74 7.90
C ARG A 45 10.90 -37.50 7.20
N ILE A 46 10.86 -36.39 7.89
CA ILE A 46 11.33 -35.09 7.40
C ILE A 46 12.04 -34.33 8.50
N LEU A 47 13.09 -33.60 8.16
CA LEU A 47 13.72 -32.67 9.08
C LEU A 47 13.00 -31.34 9.06
N VAL A 48 12.46 -30.91 10.20
CA VAL A 48 11.82 -29.60 10.37
C VAL A 48 12.77 -28.67 11.12
N VAL A 49 13.06 -27.51 10.53
CA VAL A 49 14.00 -26.53 11.07
C VAL A 49 13.42 -25.13 10.96
N SER A 50 13.58 -24.34 12.00
CA SER A 50 13.10 -22.96 12.02
C SER A 50 14.05 -22.02 11.27
N GLN A 51 13.49 -21.02 10.60
CA GLN A 51 14.23 -19.90 10.02
C GLN A 51 14.63 -18.91 11.12
N LYS A 52 15.82 -18.31 11.02
CA LYS A 52 16.28 -17.24 11.92
C LYS A 52 15.45 -15.98 11.73
N ASP A 53 15.14 -15.65 10.47
CA ASP A 53 14.24 -14.54 10.11
C ASP A 53 12.96 -15.10 9.46
N PRO A 54 11.79 -14.99 10.13
CA PRO A 54 10.51 -15.47 9.60
C PRO A 54 10.01 -14.75 8.34
N GLU A 55 10.52 -13.55 8.04
CA GLU A 55 10.07 -12.73 6.91
C GLU A 55 10.72 -13.14 5.56
N LEU A 56 11.77 -13.94 5.59
CA LEU A 56 12.45 -14.41 4.39
C LEU A 56 11.59 -15.43 3.62
N ASP A 57 11.38 -15.16 2.33
CA ASP A 57 10.61 -16.06 1.47
C ASP A 57 11.39 -17.30 1.03
N ASP A 58 12.67 -17.18 0.74
CA ASP A 58 13.53 -18.27 0.28
C ASP A 58 14.81 -18.33 1.14
N PRO A 59 14.78 -19.05 2.28
CA PRO A 59 15.91 -19.12 3.20
C PRO A 59 17.02 -20.01 2.63
N THR A 60 18.23 -19.52 2.74
CA THR A 60 19.47 -20.29 2.48
C THR A 60 19.89 -21.08 3.72
N ALA A 61 20.88 -21.96 3.59
CA ALA A 61 21.43 -22.73 4.72
C ALA A 61 21.89 -21.83 5.88
N ALA A 62 22.38 -20.62 5.61
CA ALA A 62 22.84 -19.67 6.64
C ALA A 62 21.68 -19.05 7.45
N ASP A 63 20.47 -19.04 6.87
CA ASP A 63 19.28 -18.44 7.47
C ASP A 63 18.49 -19.43 8.34
N LEU A 64 18.95 -20.67 8.44
CA LEU A 64 18.38 -21.72 9.27
C LEU A 64 19.15 -21.89 10.57
N TYR A 65 18.47 -22.41 11.60
CA TYR A 65 19.14 -22.80 12.84
C TYR A 65 19.83 -24.14 12.67
N ASP A 66 20.87 -24.38 13.45
CA ASP A 66 21.72 -25.57 13.36
C ASP A 66 21.09 -26.84 13.98
N VAL A 67 20.06 -26.67 14.81
CA VAL A 67 19.32 -27.74 15.46
C VAL A 67 17.86 -27.69 15.07
N GLY A 68 17.34 -28.83 14.61
CA GLY A 68 15.96 -29.03 14.27
C GLY A 68 15.38 -30.28 14.91
N ALA A 69 14.21 -30.72 14.44
CA ALA A 69 13.59 -31.97 14.86
C ALA A 69 13.33 -32.87 13.65
N VAL A 70 13.65 -34.13 13.79
CA VAL A 70 13.15 -35.18 12.88
C VAL A 70 11.69 -35.38 13.23
N ALA A 71 10.82 -35.23 12.24
CA ALA A 71 9.39 -35.39 12.41
C ALA A 71 8.84 -36.43 11.45
N GLU A 72 7.80 -37.15 11.86
CA GLU A 72 7.05 -38.09 11.03
C GLU A 72 5.77 -37.42 10.53
N ILE A 73 5.51 -37.51 9.23
CA ILE A 73 4.29 -37.00 8.62
C ILE A 73 3.18 -38.05 8.85
N ARG A 74 2.22 -37.74 9.73
CA ARG A 74 1.10 -38.61 10.10
C ARG A 74 -0.08 -38.49 9.14
N GLN A 75 -0.38 -37.29 8.70
CA GLN A 75 -1.48 -37.02 7.77
C GLN A 75 -1.11 -35.84 6.86
N PHE A 76 -1.67 -35.85 5.67
CA PHE A 76 -1.56 -34.71 4.75
C PHE A 76 -2.88 -34.49 4.01
N LEU A 77 -3.19 -33.22 3.70
CA LEU A 77 -4.37 -32.80 2.97
C LEU A 77 -3.98 -31.70 1.97
N ARG A 78 -4.30 -31.89 0.69
CA ARG A 78 -4.14 -30.83 -0.31
C ARG A 78 -5.30 -29.86 -0.21
N LEU A 79 -5.01 -28.59 0.02
CA LEU A 79 -5.96 -27.49 0.03
C LEU A 79 -6.05 -26.85 -1.37
N PRO A 80 -7.12 -26.09 -1.66
CA PRO A 80 -7.18 -25.25 -2.85
C PRO A 80 -5.94 -24.32 -2.92
N GLU A 81 -5.54 -23.90 -4.12
CA GLU A 81 -4.38 -23.03 -4.38
C GLU A 81 -2.99 -23.67 -4.19
N GLY A 82 -2.90 -25.01 -4.13
CA GLY A 82 -1.61 -25.71 -4.07
C GLY A 82 -0.98 -25.82 -2.68
N VAL A 83 -1.63 -25.30 -1.64
CA VAL A 83 -1.17 -25.40 -0.26
C VAL A 83 -1.35 -26.83 0.27
N LEU A 84 -0.31 -27.38 0.90
CA LEU A 84 -0.34 -28.69 1.53
C LEU A 84 -0.41 -28.53 3.06
N ARG A 85 -1.48 -29.00 3.67
CA ARG A 85 -1.60 -29.11 5.14
C ARG A 85 -1.11 -30.45 5.59
N ILE A 86 -0.12 -30.45 6.48
CA ILE A 86 0.44 -31.68 7.04
C ILE A 86 0.30 -31.69 8.56
N LEU A 87 0.04 -32.86 9.12
CA LEU A 87 0.17 -33.13 10.56
C LEU A 87 1.50 -33.81 10.77
N VAL A 88 2.41 -33.14 11.45
CA VAL A 88 3.72 -33.71 11.80
C VAL A 88 3.79 -34.06 13.28
N ASP A 89 4.49 -35.13 13.57
CA ASP A 89 4.78 -35.64 14.92
C ASP A 89 6.29 -35.59 15.12
N GLY A 90 6.77 -34.65 15.93
CA GLY A 90 8.19 -34.52 16.26
C GLY A 90 8.70 -35.78 16.99
N GLN A 91 9.76 -36.40 16.48
CA GLN A 91 10.29 -37.62 17.05
C GLN A 91 11.55 -37.38 17.90
N GLN A 92 12.57 -36.83 17.30
CA GLN A 92 13.89 -36.68 17.91
C GLN A 92 14.53 -35.37 17.48
N ARG A 93 15.42 -34.82 18.31
CA ARG A 93 16.30 -33.71 17.92
C ARG A 93 17.34 -34.17 16.93
N ALA A 94 17.72 -33.26 16.05
CA ALA A 94 18.79 -33.51 15.12
C ALA A 94 19.65 -32.26 14.95
N GLU A 95 20.96 -32.45 14.97
CA GLU A 95 21.93 -31.42 14.63
C GLU A 95 22.29 -31.55 13.15
N ILE A 96 22.24 -30.43 12.44
CA ILE A 96 22.53 -30.37 11.02
C ILE A 96 24.04 -30.37 10.82
N VAL A 97 24.52 -31.33 10.02
CA VAL A 97 25.93 -31.44 9.64
C VAL A 97 26.18 -30.70 8.33
N GLU A 98 25.32 -30.89 7.35
CA GLU A 98 25.45 -30.32 6.01
C GLU A 98 24.07 -30.22 5.36
N ILE A 99 23.77 -29.09 4.71
CA ILE A 99 22.58 -28.93 3.89
C ILE A 99 23.00 -29.02 2.42
N ARG A 100 22.33 -29.89 1.67
CA ARG A 100 22.55 -30.05 0.22
C ARG A 100 21.35 -29.50 -0.52
N GLU A 101 21.59 -28.50 -1.35
CA GLU A 101 20.56 -27.98 -2.22
C GLU A 101 20.39 -28.87 -3.45
N GLY A 102 19.24 -29.56 -3.54
CA GLY A 102 18.81 -30.28 -4.74
C GLY A 102 18.11 -29.37 -5.75
N GLU A 103 17.88 -29.85 -6.96
CA GLU A 103 17.17 -29.12 -8.02
C GLU A 103 15.71 -28.83 -7.64
N THR A 104 15.04 -29.73 -6.91
CA THR A 104 13.62 -29.63 -6.56
C THR A 104 13.37 -29.31 -5.09
N TYR A 105 14.17 -29.87 -4.17
CA TYR A 105 14.09 -29.63 -2.72
C TYR A 105 15.48 -29.74 -2.08
N ALA A 106 15.60 -29.29 -0.84
CA ALA A 106 16.83 -29.40 -0.07
C ALA A 106 16.81 -30.64 0.82
N GLU A 107 17.97 -31.26 0.98
CA GLU A 107 18.22 -32.36 1.90
C GLU A 107 19.25 -31.95 2.96
N ALA A 108 19.11 -32.49 4.15
CA ALA A 108 20.09 -32.28 5.21
C ALA A 108 20.66 -33.61 5.72
N ASP A 109 21.97 -33.64 5.82
CA ASP A 109 22.67 -34.66 6.58
C ASP A 109 22.64 -34.26 8.07
N VAL A 110 22.07 -35.11 8.89
CA VAL A 110 21.86 -34.82 10.31
C VAL A 110 22.45 -35.89 11.22
N HIS A 111 22.89 -35.45 12.39
CA HIS A 111 23.13 -36.33 13.52
C HIS A 111 21.90 -36.35 14.41
N VAL A 112 21.18 -37.48 14.39
CA VAL A 112 20.03 -37.68 15.28
C VAL A 112 20.53 -37.88 16.71
N ILE A 113 19.96 -37.10 17.64
CA ILE A 113 20.33 -37.14 19.05
C ILE A 113 19.39 -38.10 19.77
N ASP A 114 19.97 -39.19 20.22
CA ASP A 114 19.26 -40.25 20.97
C ASP A 114 19.37 -39.93 22.47
N GLU A 115 18.37 -39.20 22.98
CA GLU A 115 18.33 -38.78 24.39
C GLU A 115 18.12 -39.97 25.34
N GLU A 116 17.53 -41.07 24.88
CA GLU A 116 17.31 -42.28 25.72
C GLU A 116 18.61 -43.00 26.11
N ARG A 117 19.70 -42.77 25.35
CA ARG A 117 21.02 -43.36 25.60
C ARG A 117 21.92 -42.53 26.50
N VAL A 118 21.52 -41.31 26.82
CA VAL A 118 22.23 -40.46 27.77
C VAL A 118 21.70 -40.79 29.18
N GLU A 119 22.33 -41.74 29.87
CA GLU A 119 22.04 -41.99 31.30
C GLU A 119 22.24 -40.67 32.06
N THR A 120 21.17 -39.94 32.32
CA THR A 120 21.16 -38.84 33.28
C THR A 120 21.01 -39.49 34.67
N PRO A 121 22.06 -39.48 35.50
CA PRO A 121 21.91 -40.04 36.83
C PRO A 121 20.91 -39.20 37.58
N SER A 122 19.86 -39.83 38.10
CA SER A 122 18.90 -39.19 39.02
C SER A 122 19.61 -38.74 40.27
N THR A 123 20.08 -37.53 40.27
CA THR A 123 20.68 -36.89 41.46
C THR A 123 19.57 -36.10 42.15
N LYS A 124 19.66 -35.98 43.49
CA LYS A 124 18.72 -35.15 44.28
C LYS A 124 18.54 -33.74 43.71
N ASP A 125 19.61 -33.19 43.10
CA ASP A 125 19.56 -31.88 42.43
C ASP A 125 18.67 -31.88 41.20
N MET A 126 18.64 -32.97 40.44
CA MET A 126 17.83 -33.11 39.26
C MET A 126 16.33 -33.25 39.59
N GLU A 127 16.03 -34.04 40.64
CA GLU A 127 14.66 -34.15 41.16
C GLU A 127 14.14 -32.81 41.69
N ALA A 128 15.00 -32.05 42.38
CA ALA A 128 14.65 -30.71 42.85
C ALA A 128 14.39 -29.74 41.68
N LEU A 129 15.18 -29.81 40.60
CA LEU A 129 15.00 -28.99 39.41
C LEU A 129 13.71 -29.33 38.67
N VAL A 130 13.42 -30.60 38.46
CA VAL A 130 12.14 -31.06 37.86
C VAL A 130 10.96 -30.59 38.68
N HIS A 131 11.02 -30.78 40.00
CA HIS A 131 9.96 -30.30 40.89
C HIS A 131 9.80 -28.77 40.80
N GLY A 132 10.91 -28.03 40.72
CA GLY A 132 10.91 -26.57 40.55
C GLY A 132 10.23 -26.14 39.26
N VAL A 133 10.59 -26.76 38.12
CA VAL A 133 10.01 -26.48 36.81
C VAL A 133 8.52 -26.80 36.79
N THR A 134 8.13 -27.98 37.28
CA THR A 134 6.73 -28.40 37.33
C THR A 134 5.88 -27.48 38.20
N SER A 135 6.37 -27.11 39.39
CA SER A 135 5.70 -26.18 40.29
C SER A 135 5.49 -24.79 39.64
N LYS A 136 6.52 -24.26 38.94
CA LYS A 136 6.42 -22.98 38.23
C LYS A 136 5.48 -23.08 37.03
N PHE A 137 5.46 -24.17 36.33
CA PHE A 137 4.53 -24.40 35.25
C PHE A 137 3.07 -24.50 35.74
N GLU A 138 2.81 -25.19 36.85
CA GLU A 138 1.48 -25.19 37.51
C GLU A 138 1.05 -23.77 37.89
N GLU A 139 1.94 -22.98 38.46
CA GLU A 139 1.68 -21.57 38.77
C GLU A 139 1.30 -20.78 37.52
N TRP A 140 2.04 -20.98 36.43
CA TRP A 140 1.80 -20.34 35.14
C TRP A 140 0.44 -20.75 34.53
N VAL A 141 0.08 -22.04 34.58
CA VAL A 141 -1.22 -22.54 34.09
C VAL A 141 -2.38 -21.93 34.87
N LYS A 142 -2.28 -21.85 36.23
CA LYS A 142 -3.28 -21.20 37.06
C LYS A 142 -3.49 -19.73 36.73
N LEU A 143 -2.47 -19.04 36.30
CA LEU A 143 -2.51 -17.61 35.98
C LEU A 143 -2.94 -17.34 34.53
N SER A 144 -2.54 -18.19 33.59
CA SER A 144 -2.76 -18.00 32.14
C SER A 144 -4.17 -18.40 31.68
N HIS A 145 -4.84 -19.32 32.38
CA HIS A 145 -6.14 -19.92 32.02
C HIS A 145 -6.21 -20.48 30.57
N LYS A 146 -5.05 -20.73 29.92
CA LYS A 146 -4.98 -21.19 28.53
C LYS A 146 -5.01 -22.71 28.39
N ILE A 147 -4.70 -23.45 29.45
CA ILE A 147 -4.57 -24.92 29.42
C ILE A 147 -5.59 -25.51 30.39
N PRO A 148 -6.34 -26.56 29.98
CA PRO A 148 -7.25 -27.27 30.89
C PRO A 148 -6.46 -27.92 32.04
N PRO A 149 -7.02 -27.92 33.28
CA PRO A 149 -6.35 -28.53 34.43
C PRO A 149 -6.02 -30.02 34.28
N GLU A 150 -6.75 -30.72 33.41
CA GLU A 150 -6.54 -32.15 33.13
C GLU A 150 -5.19 -32.41 32.45
N ALA A 151 -4.67 -31.49 31.67
CA ALA A 151 -3.36 -31.58 31.03
C ALA A 151 -2.20 -31.58 32.05
N LEU A 152 -2.36 -30.94 33.21
CA LEU A 152 -1.37 -30.95 34.31
C LEU A 152 -1.15 -32.34 34.88
N VAL A 153 -2.21 -33.16 34.95
CA VAL A 153 -2.12 -34.50 35.53
C VAL A 153 -1.20 -35.38 34.67
N SER A 154 -1.32 -35.26 33.36
CA SER A 154 -0.48 -36.02 32.40
C SER A 154 0.98 -35.63 32.47
N ILE A 155 1.27 -34.36 32.73
CA ILE A 155 2.62 -33.82 32.86
C ILE A 155 3.26 -34.22 34.19
N SER A 156 2.48 -34.24 35.27
CA SER A 156 2.98 -34.57 36.62
C SER A 156 3.38 -36.04 36.82
N ILE A 157 2.91 -36.96 35.96
CA ILE A 157 3.16 -38.41 36.05
C ILE A 157 4.32 -38.82 35.13
N MET A 158 4.91 -37.89 34.41
CA MET A 158 5.93 -38.19 33.39
C MET A 158 7.29 -38.46 34.02
N GLU A 159 7.84 -39.63 33.77
CA GLU A 159 9.14 -40.05 34.30
C GLU A 159 10.32 -39.57 33.47
N ASP A 160 10.11 -39.34 32.17
CA ASP A 160 11.12 -38.84 31.26
C ASP A 160 11.26 -37.31 31.38
N MET A 161 12.42 -36.89 31.92
CA MET A 161 12.72 -35.48 32.20
C MET A 161 12.94 -34.64 30.91
N GLY A 162 13.47 -35.24 29.85
CA GLY A 162 13.67 -34.59 28.56
C GLY A 162 12.31 -34.30 27.88
N ARG A 163 11.48 -35.30 27.84
CA ARG A 163 10.12 -35.21 27.33
C ARG A 163 9.25 -34.24 28.13
N LEU A 164 9.40 -34.22 29.47
CA LEU A 164 8.71 -33.27 30.33
C LEU A 164 9.07 -31.82 29.94
N ALA A 165 10.37 -31.55 29.76
CA ALA A 165 10.82 -30.21 29.38
C ALA A 165 10.26 -29.77 28.02
N ASP A 166 10.21 -30.65 27.04
CA ASP A 166 9.71 -30.37 25.69
C ASP A 166 8.20 -30.12 25.66
N ILE A 167 7.43 -30.90 26.41
CA ILE A 167 6.00 -30.70 26.50
C ILE A 167 5.68 -29.37 27.20
N ILE A 168 6.34 -29.04 28.29
CA ILE A 168 6.17 -27.74 28.94
C ILE A 168 6.53 -26.61 27.98
N ALA A 169 7.67 -26.68 27.28
CA ALA A 169 8.10 -25.67 26.32
C ALA A 169 7.11 -25.48 25.17
N SER A 170 6.47 -26.55 24.69
CA SER A 170 5.48 -26.51 23.62
C SER A 170 4.22 -25.74 23.99
N HIS A 171 3.85 -25.74 25.29
CA HIS A 171 2.66 -25.05 25.81
C HIS A 171 2.88 -23.58 26.13
N LEU A 172 4.14 -23.14 26.25
CA LEU A 172 4.46 -21.74 26.56
C LEU A 172 4.40 -20.85 25.31
N SER A 173 3.81 -19.67 25.46
CA SER A 173 3.73 -18.67 24.37
C SER A 173 4.98 -17.81 24.34
N LEU A 174 6.14 -18.41 24.04
CA LEU A 174 7.44 -17.77 24.05
C LEU A 174 7.81 -17.13 22.70
N LYS A 175 8.74 -16.18 22.71
CA LYS A 175 9.35 -15.65 21.50
C LYS A 175 10.11 -16.74 20.75
N HIS A 176 10.18 -16.59 19.44
CA HIS A 176 10.76 -17.57 18.53
C HIS A 176 12.19 -17.98 18.91
N GLU A 177 13.04 -16.98 19.21
CA GLU A 177 14.44 -17.22 19.58
C GLU A 177 14.57 -18.03 20.87
N VAL A 178 13.70 -17.76 21.86
CA VAL A 178 13.70 -18.48 23.15
C VAL A 178 13.25 -19.94 22.97
N ARG A 179 12.25 -20.17 22.11
CA ARG A 179 11.82 -21.53 21.76
C ARG A 179 12.94 -22.32 21.11
N GLN A 180 13.64 -21.70 20.17
CA GLN A 180 14.75 -22.33 19.47
C GLN A 180 15.93 -22.60 20.41
N ASP A 181 16.23 -21.69 21.33
CA ASP A 181 17.26 -21.85 22.35
C ASP A 181 17.00 -23.10 23.24
N ILE A 182 15.74 -23.30 23.65
CA ILE A 182 15.34 -24.49 24.40
C ILE A 182 15.47 -25.75 23.55
N LEU A 183 15.10 -25.73 22.27
CA LEU A 183 15.26 -26.87 21.36
C LEU A 183 16.74 -27.20 21.15
N ALA A 184 17.59 -26.19 20.96
CA ALA A 184 19.02 -26.35 20.71
C ALA A 184 19.80 -26.82 21.96
N THR A 185 19.22 -26.68 23.16
CA THR A 185 19.86 -27.15 24.39
C THR A 185 19.71 -28.69 24.54
N ILE A 186 20.74 -29.41 24.13
CA ILE A 186 20.77 -30.88 24.09
C ILE A 186 20.79 -31.48 25.50
N ASP A 187 21.63 -30.94 26.40
CA ASP A 187 21.72 -31.43 27.76
C ASP A 187 20.40 -31.18 28.53
N VAL A 188 19.76 -32.24 28.99
CA VAL A 188 18.47 -32.21 29.68
C VAL A 188 18.49 -31.33 30.94
N ARG A 189 19.60 -31.35 31.68
CA ARG A 189 19.76 -30.51 32.89
C ARG A 189 19.83 -29.04 32.53
N ALA A 190 20.62 -28.69 31.57
CA ALA A 190 20.74 -27.30 31.09
C ALA A 190 19.39 -26.80 30.50
N ARG A 191 18.67 -27.68 29.78
CA ARG A 191 17.33 -27.38 29.22
C ARG A 191 16.31 -27.12 30.33
N LEU A 192 16.27 -27.93 31.37
CA LEU A 192 15.38 -27.71 32.52
C LEU A 192 15.74 -26.42 33.27
N HIS A 193 17.03 -26.11 33.44
CA HIS A 193 17.46 -24.83 34.02
C HIS A 193 16.97 -23.65 33.18
N ARG A 194 17.16 -23.72 31.87
CA ARG A 194 16.73 -22.70 30.95
C ARG A 194 15.22 -22.50 30.99
N LEU A 195 14.48 -23.59 31.00
CA LEU A 195 13.01 -23.58 31.11
C LEU A 195 12.54 -22.99 32.45
N TYR A 196 13.24 -23.28 33.54
CA TYR A 196 12.95 -22.69 34.84
C TYR A 196 13.11 -21.17 34.82
N GLU A 197 14.20 -20.66 34.26
CA GLU A 197 14.44 -19.21 34.10
C GLU A 197 13.33 -18.53 33.30
N VAL A 198 12.96 -19.14 32.18
CA VAL A 198 11.88 -18.65 31.31
C VAL A 198 10.54 -18.62 32.04
N LEU A 199 10.19 -19.67 32.78
CA LEU A 199 8.96 -19.73 33.57
C LEU A 199 8.91 -18.66 34.67
N VAL A 200 10.03 -18.44 35.36
CA VAL A 200 10.10 -17.38 36.39
C VAL A 200 9.90 -16.00 35.75
N TYR A 201 10.53 -15.74 34.61
CA TYR A 201 10.38 -14.48 33.88
C TYR A 201 8.93 -14.24 33.41
N GLU A 202 8.27 -15.25 32.85
CA GLU A 202 6.89 -15.17 32.40
C GLU A 202 5.91 -14.94 33.57
N LEU A 203 6.15 -15.58 34.71
CA LEU A 203 5.36 -15.38 35.93
C LEU A 203 5.50 -13.96 36.50
N ASP A 204 6.71 -13.39 36.43
CA ASP A 204 6.94 -12.02 36.85
C ASP A 204 6.19 -11.02 35.97
N ILE A 205 6.19 -11.22 34.65
CA ILE A 205 5.41 -10.41 33.70
C ILE A 205 3.91 -10.50 34.03
N MET A 206 3.38 -11.71 34.17
CA MET A 206 1.97 -11.91 34.52
C MET A 206 1.61 -11.27 35.89
N GLY A 207 2.52 -11.32 36.85
CA GLY A 207 2.35 -10.64 38.14
C GLY A 207 2.24 -9.11 38.01
N ILE A 208 3.01 -8.52 37.10
CA ILE A 208 2.95 -7.09 36.77
C ILE A 208 1.62 -6.76 36.06
N GLU A 209 1.24 -7.56 35.07
CA GLU A 209 -0.04 -7.40 34.36
C GLU A 209 -1.25 -7.48 35.30
N GLN A 210 -1.24 -8.43 36.26
CA GLN A 210 -2.31 -8.51 37.27
C GLN A 210 -2.33 -7.27 38.18
N LYS A 211 -1.18 -6.74 38.58
CA LYS A 211 -1.10 -5.48 39.35
C LYS A 211 -1.66 -4.30 38.56
N ILE A 212 -1.35 -4.22 37.25
CA ILE A 212 -1.89 -3.19 36.35
C ILE A 212 -3.42 -3.36 36.25
N ASN A 213 -3.89 -4.56 35.97
CA ASN A 213 -5.32 -4.86 35.84
C ASN A 213 -6.08 -4.61 37.15
N ARG A 214 -5.48 -4.90 38.33
CA ARG A 214 -6.06 -4.53 39.63
C ARG A 214 -6.13 -3.01 39.84
N ARG A 215 -5.09 -2.26 39.34
CA ARG A 215 -5.13 -0.79 39.41
C ARG A 215 -6.20 -0.23 38.48
N VAL A 216 -6.29 -0.75 37.25
CA VAL A 216 -7.33 -0.39 36.28
C VAL A 216 -8.71 -0.72 36.82
N ARG A 217 -8.92 -1.93 37.38
CA ARG A 217 -10.20 -2.28 38.06
C ARG A 217 -10.51 -1.35 39.22
N LYS A 218 -9.54 -1.08 40.10
CA LYS A 218 -9.77 -0.10 41.18
C LYS A 218 -10.11 1.29 40.67
N GLN A 219 -9.55 1.69 39.56
CA GLN A 219 -9.84 2.97 38.93
C GLN A 219 -11.22 2.95 38.25
N MET A 220 -11.57 1.83 37.60
CA MET A 220 -12.93 1.59 37.08
C MET A 220 -13.96 1.49 38.20
N ASP A 221 -13.66 0.77 39.30
CA ASP A 221 -14.56 0.70 40.50
C ASP A 221 -14.75 2.09 41.11
N LYS A 222 -13.72 2.94 41.10
CA LYS A 222 -13.85 4.34 41.52
C LYS A 222 -14.73 5.14 40.60
N VAL A 223 -14.56 4.99 39.28
CA VAL A 223 -15.40 5.62 38.24
C VAL A 223 -16.82 5.09 38.32
N GLN A 224 -16.99 3.77 38.55
CA GLN A 224 -18.29 3.14 38.70
C GLN A 224 -18.97 3.55 40.02
N ARG A 225 -18.18 3.77 41.07
CA ARG A 225 -18.68 4.32 42.34
C ARG A 225 -19.03 5.80 42.23
N ASP A 226 -18.22 6.59 41.51
CA ASP A 226 -18.56 7.97 41.16
C ASP A 226 -19.78 8.03 40.23
N PHE A 227 -19.92 7.07 39.31
CA PHE A 227 -21.11 6.90 38.49
C PHE A 227 -22.30 6.51 39.34
N TYR A 228 -22.16 5.53 40.28
CA TYR A 228 -23.22 5.09 41.23
C TYR A 228 -23.62 6.23 42.16
N LEU A 229 -22.67 7.01 42.65
CA LEU A 229 -22.97 8.21 43.46
C LEU A 229 -23.64 9.32 42.63
N ARG A 230 -23.26 9.48 41.36
CA ARG A 230 -23.97 10.34 40.42
C ARG A 230 -25.38 9.81 40.10
N GLU A 231 -25.52 8.50 39.99
CA GLU A 231 -26.84 7.86 39.83
C GLU A 231 -27.70 7.94 41.11
N GLN A 232 -27.08 7.85 42.29
CA GLN A 232 -27.81 8.16 43.54
C GLN A 232 -28.19 9.65 43.61
N ILE A 233 -27.32 10.54 43.20
CA ILE A 233 -27.63 11.97 43.05
C ILE A 233 -28.76 12.16 42.02
N LYS A 234 -28.72 11.46 40.87
CA LYS A 234 -29.83 11.43 39.92
C LYS A 234 -31.12 10.83 40.49
N ALA A 235 -31.03 9.72 41.26
CA ALA A 235 -32.20 9.14 41.91
C ALA A 235 -32.80 10.09 42.96
N ILE A 236 -31.95 10.83 43.68
CA ILE A 236 -32.36 11.89 44.60
C ILE A 236 -32.95 13.10 43.83
N HIS A 237 -32.35 13.46 42.69
CA HIS A 237 -32.90 14.45 41.75
C HIS A 237 -34.23 13.96 41.14
N LYS A 238 -34.38 12.65 40.89
CA LYS A 238 -35.60 12.06 40.36
C LYS A 238 -36.76 12.06 41.41
N GLU A 239 -36.46 11.88 42.68
CA GLU A 239 -37.44 12.09 43.78
C GLU A 239 -37.74 13.58 44.00
N LEU A 240 -36.86 14.47 43.51
CA LEU A 240 -37.02 15.93 43.54
C LEU A 240 -37.60 16.54 42.25
N GLY A 241 -37.88 15.72 41.19
CA GLY A 241 -38.57 16.21 39.98
C GLY A 241 -37.80 16.07 38.65
N ASP A 242 -36.89 15.11 38.48
CA ASP A 242 -36.05 14.87 37.26
C ASP A 242 -36.82 14.32 36.03
N ASP A 243 -38.15 14.28 36.06
CA ASP A 243 -38.96 14.24 34.84
C ASP A 243 -38.83 15.53 33.98
N ALA A 244 -38.26 16.59 34.58
CA ALA A 244 -38.04 17.85 33.90
C ALA A 244 -36.95 17.79 32.78
N ASP A 245 -35.83 17.05 33.01
CA ASP A 245 -34.74 16.98 32.01
C ASP A 245 -35.13 16.13 30.79
N LYS A 246 -35.85 15.02 31.02
CA LYS A 246 -36.37 14.17 29.95
C LYS A 246 -37.48 14.89 29.18
N SER A 247 -38.37 15.57 29.87
CA SER A 247 -39.41 16.40 29.24
C SER A 247 -38.79 17.51 28.39
N ALA A 248 -37.77 18.19 28.90
CA ALA A 248 -37.04 19.23 28.16
C ALA A 248 -36.34 18.68 26.90
N GLU A 249 -35.77 17.46 26.98
CA GLU A 249 -35.17 16.78 25.85
C GLU A 249 -36.22 16.41 24.79
N VAL A 250 -37.32 15.79 25.18
CA VAL A 250 -38.44 15.46 24.29
C VAL A 250 -39.00 16.72 23.64
N ASP A 251 -39.16 17.81 24.38
CA ASP A 251 -39.63 19.08 23.86
C ASP A 251 -38.63 19.74 22.90
N ARG A 252 -37.32 19.58 23.13
CA ARG A 252 -36.27 19.97 22.17
C ARG A 252 -36.46 19.25 20.83
N TYR A 253 -36.66 17.94 20.82
CA TYR A 253 -36.89 17.17 19.60
C TYR A 253 -38.23 17.54 18.91
N ARG A 254 -39.32 17.78 19.68
CA ARG A 254 -40.59 18.24 19.15
C ARG A 254 -40.46 19.63 18.49
N THR A 255 -39.73 20.54 19.12
CA THR A 255 -39.47 21.88 18.60
C THR A 255 -38.65 21.79 17.28
N ALA A 256 -37.57 20.99 17.28
CA ALA A 256 -36.76 20.76 16.07
C ALA A 256 -37.59 20.16 14.94
N LEU A 257 -38.49 19.22 15.25
CA LEU A 257 -39.41 18.66 14.26
C LEU A 257 -40.43 19.66 13.70
N ALA A 258 -40.89 20.58 14.54
CA ALA A 258 -41.84 21.63 14.13
C ALA A 258 -41.17 22.70 13.25
N GLU A 259 -39.95 23.08 13.55
CA GLU A 259 -39.19 24.11 12.84
C GLU A 259 -38.52 23.57 11.56
N GLY A 260 -38.16 22.28 11.51
CA GLY A 260 -37.45 21.68 10.41
C GLY A 260 -38.35 21.25 9.25
N ALA A 261 -37.80 21.28 8.04
CA ALA A 261 -38.43 20.77 6.82
C ALA A 261 -38.03 19.31 6.57
N TYR A 262 -38.97 18.40 6.77
CA TYR A 262 -38.76 16.95 6.60
C TYR A 262 -39.74 16.36 5.61
N PRO A 263 -39.34 15.34 4.80
CA PRO A 263 -40.29 14.50 4.08
C PRO A 263 -41.29 13.79 5.01
N ASP A 264 -42.49 13.52 4.55
CA ASP A 264 -43.56 12.93 5.39
C ASP A 264 -43.13 11.66 6.10
N ALA A 265 -42.48 10.72 5.39
CA ALA A 265 -42.00 9.46 5.97
C ALA A 265 -40.93 9.67 7.06
N VAL A 266 -40.08 10.70 6.92
CA VAL A 266 -39.07 11.05 7.92
C VAL A 266 -39.76 11.66 9.13
N ARG A 267 -40.71 12.57 8.93
CA ARG A 267 -41.49 13.20 9.99
C ARG A 267 -42.22 12.15 10.85
N GLU A 268 -42.94 11.22 10.21
CA GLU A 268 -43.63 10.13 10.90
C GLU A 268 -42.66 9.24 11.73
N THR A 269 -41.45 9.01 11.18
CA THR A 269 -40.44 8.21 11.88
C THR A 269 -39.88 8.97 13.08
N ILE A 270 -39.57 10.26 12.95
CA ILE A 270 -39.11 11.10 14.05
C ILE A 270 -40.17 11.16 15.13
N GLU A 271 -41.46 11.39 14.81
CA GLU A 271 -42.57 11.39 15.77
C GLU A 271 -42.67 10.10 16.53
N ARG A 272 -42.59 8.97 15.82
CA ARG A 272 -42.63 7.61 16.45
C ARG A 272 -41.47 7.39 17.41
N GLU A 273 -40.25 7.78 17.04
CA GLU A 273 -39.07 7.61 17.87
C GLU A 273 -39.06 8.61 19.07
N ILE A 274 -39.59 9.82 18.90
CA ILE A 274 -39.83 10.76 20.04
C ILE A 274 -40.83 10.15 21.02
N HIS A 275 -41.92 9.58 20.52
CA HIS A 275 -42.87 8.90 21.40
C HIS A 275 -42.23 7.71 22.13
N ARG A 276 -41.39 6.95 21.41
CA ARG A 276 -40.68 5.82 22.02
C ARG A 276 -39.66 6.30 23.06
N LEU A 277 -38.96 7.41 22.85
CA LEU A 277 -38.08 8.05 23.82
C LEU A 277 -38.87 8.47 25.06
N ASP A 278 -40.05 9.08 24.86
CA ASP A 278 -40.91 9.58 25.93
C ASP A 278 -41.41 8.45 26.87
N VAL A 279 -41.79 7.27 26.32
CA VAL A 279 -42.28 6.13 27.05
C VAL A 279 -41.17 5.25 27.64
N SER A 280 -39.96 5.23 27.04
CA SER A 280 -38.86 4.34 27.51
C SER A 280 -38.31 4.80 28.85
N PRO A 281 -37.96 3.85 29.76
CA PRO A 281 -37.33 4.20 31.05
C PRO A 281 -35.97 4.91 30.81
N ALA A 282 -35.74 6.02 31.52
CA ALA A 282 -34.54 6.87 31.31
C ALA A 282 -33.19 6.12 31.44
N MET A 283 -33.14 5.01 32.17
CA MET A 283 -31.95 4.18 32.37
C MET A 283 -31.80 3.03 31.39
N SER A 284 -32.69 2.91 30.42
CA SER A 284 -32.58 1.87 29.38
C SER A 284 -31.42 2.14 28.43
N ALA A 285 -30.61 1.10 28.09
CA ALA A 285 -29.58 1.17 27.06
C ALA A 285 -30.16 1.59 25.70
N GLU A 286 -31.43 1.31 25.45
CA GLU A 286 -32.16 1.67 24.25
C GLU A 286 -32.33 3.18 24.10
N VAL A 287 -32.45 3.94 25.19
CA VAL A 287 -32.55 5.40 25.15
C VAL A 287 -31.35 6.06 24.48
N GLY A 288 -30.14 5.54 24.72
CA GLY A 288 -28.93 6.04 24.04
C GLY A 288 -28.96 5.81 22.53
N VAL A 289 -29.47 4.67 22.08
CA VAL A 289 -29.64 4.35 20.66
C VAL A 289 -30.69 5.24 20.01
N ILE A 290 -31.84 5.44 20.68
CA ILE A 290 -32.92 6.31 20.18
C ILE A 290 -32.41 7.75 20.05
N ARG A 291 -31.67 8.27 21.04
CA ARG A 291 -31.07 9.60 20.99
C ARG A 291 -30.16 9.77 19.80
N SER A 292 -29.19 8.87 19.65
CA SER A 292 -28.22 8.91 18.53
C SER A 292 -28.94 8.84 17.18
N TYR A 293 -30.04 8.11 17.08
CA TYR A 293 -30.85 8.00 15.89
C TYR A 293 -31.64 9.28 15.62
N LEU A 294 -32.32 9.83 16.63
CA LEU A 294 -33.06 11.11 16.53
C LEU A 294 -32.12 12.27 16.17
N ASP A 295 -30.95 12.37 16.82
CA ASP A 295 -29.95 13.39 16.49
C ASP A 295 -29.51 13.25 15.02
N CYS A 296 -29.27 12.03 14.54
CA CYS A 296 -28.92 11.78 13.15
C CYS A 296 -30.05 12.22 12.18
N LEU A 297 -31.31 11.85 12.44
CA LEU A 297 -32.44 12.19 11.57
C LEU A 297 -32.71 13.71 11.53
N ILE A 298 -32.55 14.40 12.67
CA ILE A 298 -32.83 15.83 12.78
C ILE A 298 -31.71 16.66 12.14
N GLU A 299 -30.45 16.23 12.31
CA GLU A 299 -29.31 16.96 11.75
C GLU A 299 -29.11 16.72 10.26
N LEU A 300 -29.72 15.67 9.67
CA LEU A 300 -29.64 15.43 8.24
C LEU A 300 -30.40 16.51 7.43
N PRO A 301 -29.78 17.07 6.39
CA PRO A 301 -30.35 18.14 5.57
C PRO A 301 -31.33 17.56 4.50
N TRP A 302 -32.45 17.02 4.92
CA TRP A 302 -33.43 16.35 4.04
C TRP A 302 -33.91 17.24 2.87
N MET A 303 -34.15 18.53 3.15
CA MET A 303 -34.69 19.49 2.20
C MET A 303 -33.76 20.71 2.00
N HIS A 304 -32.69 20.81 2.78
CA HIS A 304 -31.80 21.98 2.74
C HIS A 304 -30.76 21.84 1.63
N THR A 305 -30.81 22.75 0.66
CA THR A 305 -29.85 22.84 -0.44
C THR A 305 -29.17 24.19 -0.45
N THR A 306 -27.88 24.20 -0.78
CA THR A 306 -27.15 25.44 -1.05
C THR A 306 -27.60 26.00 -2.41
N LYS A 307 -27.88 27.31 -2.46
CA LYS A 307 -28.20 27.95 -3.76
C LYS A 307 -26.96 27.94 -4.64
N GLU A 308 -27.07 27.34 -5.80
CA GLU A 308 -26.02 27.40 -6.81
C GLU A 308 -25.93 28.80 -7.40
N THR A 309 -24.75 29.37 -7.39
CA THR A 309 -24.40 30.59 -8.12
C THR A 309 -23.27 30.25 -9.08
N VAL A 310 -23.59 29.55 -10.17
CA VAL A 310 -22.58 29.23 -11.20
C VAL A 310 -22.44 30.47 -12.10
N ASP A 311 -21.51 31.34 -11.78
CA ASP A 311 -21.01 32.32 -12.74
C ASP A 311 -19.77 31.74 -13.44
N MET A 312 -19.87 31.51 -14.75
CA MET A 312 -18.80 30.91 -15.55
C MET A 312 -17.50 31.72 -15.50
N ASN A 313 -17.58 33.05 -15.41
CA ASN A 313 -16.38 33.90 -15.29
C ASN A 313 -15.75 33.76 -13.90
N ALA A 314 -16.57 33.72 -12.86
CA ALA A 314 -16.11 33.50 -11.50
C ALA A 314 -15.52 32.07 -11.34
N ALA A 315 -16.16 31.07 -11.92
CA ALA A 315 -15.66 29.69 -11.91
C ALA A 315 -14.30 29.58 -12.61
N ARG A 316 -14.15 30.18 -13.80
CA ARG A 316 -12.86 30.27 -14.50
C ARG A 316 -11.81 30.96 -13.64
N ALA A 317 -12.14 32.08 -13.04
CA ALA A 317 -11.21 32.83 -12.18
C ALA A 317 -10.76 32.04 -10.95
N VAL A 318 -11.66 31.26 -10.33
CA VAL A 318 -11.32 30.37 -9.21
C VAL A 318 -10.35 29.27 -9.66
N LEU A 319 -10.63 28.57 -10.78
CA LEU A 319 -9.77 27.51 -11.31
C LEU A 319 -8.39 28.06 -11.71
N GLU A 320 -8.32 29.24 -12.34
CA GLU A 320 -7.06 29.90 -12.70
C GLU A 320 -6.25 30.35 -11.49
N ARG A 321 -6.92 30.89 -10.49
CA ARG A 321 -6.28 31.32 -9.25
C ARG A 321 -5.68 30.15 -8.48
N ASP A 322 -6.39 29.03 -8.41
CA ASP A 322 -6.07 27.91 -7.54
C ASP A 322 -5.12 26.88 -8.21
N HIS A 323 -5.10 26.81 -9.55
CA HIS A 323 -4.31 25.84 -10.30
C HIS A 323 -3.56 26.49 -11.46
N TYR A 324 -2.26 26.25 -11.52
CA TYR A 324 -1.43 26.65 -12.64
C TYR A 324 -1.39 25.54 -13.70
N GLY A 325 -1.56 25.89 -14.97
CA GLY A 325 -1.64 24.92 -16.08
C GLY A 325 -2.97 24.16 -16.08
N LEU A 326 -2.96 22.94 -16.58
CA LEU A 326 -4.13 22.04 -16.67
C LEU A 326 -5.27 22.61 -17.54
N GLU A 327 -4.95 23.37 -18.60
CA GLU A 327 -5.92 24.11 -19.44
C GLU A 327 -7.05 23.20 -19.96
N LYS A 328 -6.69 22.04 -20.58
CA LYS A 328 -7.67 21.07 -21.10
C LYS A 328 -8.63 20.56 -20.03
N ILE A 329 -8.12 20.35 -18.81
CA ILE A 329 -8.91 19.85 -17.67
C ILE A 329 -9.86 20.94 -17.17
N LYS A 330 -9.37 22.18 -17.05
CA LYS A 330 -10.18 23.33 -16.64
C LYS A 330 -11.31 23.59 -17.64
N GLU A 331 -11.04 23.58 -18.95
CA GLU A 331 -12.07 23.72 -19.98
C GLU A 331 -13.12 22.62 -19.88
N ARG A 332 -12.70 21.36 -19.73
CA ARG A 332 -13.66 20.26 -19.51
C ARG A 332 -14.52 20.46 -18.28
N ILE A 333 -13.94 20.91 -17.15
CA ILE A 333 -14.70 21.20 -15.94
C ILE A 333 -15.71 22.33 -16.20
N LEU A 334 -15.30 23.37 -16.93
CA LEU A 334 -16.18 24.48 -17.29
C LEU A 334 -17.34 24.01 -18.22
N ASP A 335 -17.07 23.10 -19.14
CA ASP A 335 -18.12 22.51 -19.98
C ASP A 335 -19.17 21.80 -19.11
N TYR A 336 -18.78 21.03 -18.10
CA TYR A 336 -19.71 20.39 -17.16
C TYR A 336 -20.50 21.37 -16.33
N LEU A 337 -19.86 22.44 -15.85
CA LEU A 337 -20.55 23.48 -15.10
C LEU A 337 -21.58 24.20 -15.99
N ALA A 338 -21.25 24.43 -17.27
CA ALA A 338 -22.15 25.04 -18.23
C ALA A 338 -23.38 24.15 -18.53
N VAL A 339 -23.16 22.84 -18.77
CA VAL A 339 -24.26 21.88 -18.97
C VAL A 339 -25.19 21.85 -17.76
N ARG A 340 -24.62 21.82 -16.54
CA ARG A 340 -25.42 21.83 -15.32
C ARG A 340 -26.22 23.11 -15.14
N GLN A 341 -25.68 24.24 -15.53
CA GLN A 341 -26.42 25.52 -15.50
C GLN A 341 -27.62 25.51 -16.46
N LEU A 342 -27.50 24.87 -17.63
CA LEU A 342 -28.54 24.77 -18.63
C LEU A 342 -29.61 23.69 -18.32
N ALA A 343 -29.17 22.63 -17.65
CA ALA A 343 -30.01 21.45 -17.36
C ALA A 343 -29.81 21.00 -15.90
N PRO A 344 -30.27 21.76 -14.91
CA PRO A 344 -30.02 21.50 -13.50
C PRO A 344 -30.68 20.22 -12.97
N GLU A 345 -31.72 19.74 -13.64
CA GLU A 345 -32.44 18.52 -13.29
C GLU A 345 -31.80 17.26 -13.87
N GLN A 346 -30.86 17.37 -14.80
CA GLN A 346 -30.16 16.21 -15.33
C GLN A 346 -29.07 15.74 -14.35
N ASN A 347 -28.97 14.43 -14.25
CA ASN A 347 -27.91 13.80 -13.44
C ASN A 347 -26.53 14.22 -13.95
N ALA A 348 -25.71 14.78 -13.04
CA ALA A 348 -24.34 15.11 -13.38
C ALA A 348 -23.52 13.83 -13.62
N PRO A 349 -22.64 13.80 -14.64
CA PRO A 349 -21.72 12.71 -14.82
C PRO A 349 -20.74 12.64 -13.62
N ILE A 350 -20.30 11.43 -13.29
CA ILE A 350 -19.30 11.22 -12.25
C ILE A 350 -17.94 11.57 -12.82
N LEU A 351 -17.30 12.61 -12.32
CA LEU A 351 -15.96 12.99 -12.76
C LEU A 351 -14.90 12.13 -12.07
N CYS A 352 -14.12 11.39 -12.85
CA CYS A 352 -12.99 10.62 -12.34
C CYS A 352 -11.65 11.29 -12.69
N LEU A 353 -10.98 11.85 -11.70
CA LEU A 353 -9.67 12.49 -11.84
C LEU A 353 -8.58 11.43 -11.69
N VAL A 354 -7.94 11.07 -12.78
CA VAL A 354 -6.89 10.05 -12.82
C VAL A 354 -5.52 10.69 -13.01
N GLY A 355 -4.52 10.26 -12.28
CA GLY A 355 -3.15 10.74 -12.44
C GLY A 355 -2.24 10.39 -11.28
N ALA A 356 -0.96 10.68 -11.42
CA ALA A 356 0.05 10.41 -10.43
C ALA A 356 -0.23 11.12 -9.07
N PRO A 357 0.33 10.64 -7.97
CA PRO A 357 0.24 11.34 -6.68
C PRO A 357 0.80 12.77 -6.77
N GLY A 358 0.10 13.73 -6.17
CA GLY A 358 0.58 15.12 -6.08
C GLY A 358 0.32 16.00 -7.31
N VAL A 359 -0.44 15.52 -8.32
CA VAL A 359 -0.82 16.36 -9.48
C VAL A 359 -2.03 17.28 -9.22
N GLY A 360 -2.55 17.29 -7.99
CA GLY A 360 -3.60 18.25 -7.61
C GLY A 360 -5.02 17.72 -7.69
N LYS A 361 -5.27 16.41 -7.82
CA LYS A 361 -6.61 15.80 -7.91
C LYS A 361 -7.55 16.28 -6.81
N THR A 362 -7.15 16.14 -5.56
CA THR A 362 -7.97 16.52 -4.39
C THR A 362 -8.18 18.03 -4.28
N SER A 363 -7.17 18.83 -4.61
CA SER A 363 -7.30 20.31 -4.60
C SER A 363 -8.20 20.81 -5.71
N LEU A 364 -8.21 20.13 -6.87
CA LEU A 364 -9.08 20.47 -7.99
C LEU A 364 -10.56 20.22 -7.61
N GLY A 365 -10.88 19.12 -6.92
CA GLY A 365 -12.21 18.89 -6.37
C GLY A 365 -12.68 19.98 -5.42
N ALA A 366 -11.81 20.44 -4.52
CA ALA A 366 -12.12 21.56 -3.64
C ALA A 366 -12.32 22.91 -4.40
N SER A 367 -11.61 23.10 -5.51
CA SER A 367 -11.77 24.31 -6.34
C SER A 367 -13.06 24.27 -7.15
N ILE A 368 -13.48 23.07 -7.62
CA ILE A 368 -14.79 22.87 -8.25
C ILE A 368 -15.92 23.23 -7.28
N ALA A 369 -15.83 22.76 -6.03
CA ALA A 369 -16.81 23.08 -5.00
C ALA A 369 -16.93 24.60 -4.77
N ARG A 370 -15.79 25.30 -4.65
CA ARG A 370 -15.75 26.77 -4.54
C ARG A 370 -16.32 27.47 -5.77
N ALA A 371 -16.03 26.94 -6.96
CA ALA A 371 -16.56 27.50 -8.22
C ALA A 371 -18.08 27.35 -8.32
N MET A 372 -18.64 26.30 -7.74
CA MET A 372 -20.09 26.04 -7.68
C MET A 372 -20.77 26.76 -6.51
N GLY A 373 -20.03 27.30 -5.55
CA GLY A 373 -20.56 27.81 -4.29
C GLY A 373 -21.18 26.75 -3.39
N ARG A 374 -20.71 25.48 -3.50
CA ARG A 374 -21.20 24.34 -2.73
C ARG A 374 -20.21 23.92 -1.64
N GLU A 375 -20.74 23.29 -0.60
CA GLU A 375 -19.94 22.67 0.43
C GLU A 375 -19.13 21.49 -0.13
N PHE A 376 -17.95 21.23 0.48
CA PHE A 376 -17.01 20.23 0.01
C PHE A 376 -16.80 19.13 1.05
N ILE A 377 -17.02 17.89 0.64
CA ILE A 377 -16.78 16.69 1.44
C ILE A 377 -15.69 15.86 0.77
N ARG A 378 -14.75 15.37 1.56
CA ARG A 378 -13.73 14.43 1.12
C ARG A 378 -13.77 13.17 1.98
N ILE A 379 -13.88 12.01 1.34
CA ILE A 379 -13.73 10.69 1.98
C ILE A 379 -12.63 9.93 1.25
N SER A 380 -11.69 9.38 2.00
CA SER A 380 -10.71 8.43 1.45
C SER A 380 -11.29 7.03 1.47
N LEU A 381 -11.26 6.37 0.31
CA LEU A 381 -11.69 4.98 0.13
C LEU A 381 -10.50 4.00 0.26
N GLY A 382 -9.27 4.52 0.32
CA GLY A 382 -8.08 3.71 0.49
C GLY A 382 -8.06 3.01 1.84
N GLY A 383 -8.11 1.67 1.80
CA GLY A 383 -8.11 0.83 3.00
C GLY A 383 -9.50 0.47 3.54
N ILE A 384 -10.57 0.92 2.91
CA ILE A 384 -11.93 0.44 3.22
C ILE A 384 -12.05 -1.00 2.73
N ARG A 385 -12.52 -1.87 3.64
CA ARG A 385 -12.72 -3.31 3.41
C ARG A 385 -14.14 -3.75 3.68
N ASP A 386 -14.87 -3.03 4.54
CA ASP A 386 -16.20 -3.34 4.99
C ASP A 386 -17.22 -2.41 4.31
N GLU A 387 -18.27 -3.00 3.72
CA GLU A 387 -19.42 -2.29 3.14
C GLU A 387 -20.10 -1.39 4.17
N ALA A 388 -20.09 -1.79 5.46
CA ALA A 388 -20.68 -1.04 6.55
C ALA A 388 -20.03 0.35 6.75
N GLU A 389 -18.77 0.55 6.33
CA GLU A 389 -18.18 1.90 6.35
C GLU A 389 -18.87 2.87 5.39
N ILE A 390 -19.47 2.37 4.30
CA ILE A 390 -20.18 3.17 3.30
C ILE A 390 -21.66 3.29 3.66
N ARG A 391 -22.32 2.14 3.97
CA ARG A 391 -23.76 2.02 4.21
C ARG A 391 -24.17 2.11 5.68
N GLY A 392 -23.21 2.19 6.63
CA GLY A 392 -23.50 2.18 8.05
C GLY A 392 -23.82 0.79 8.63
N HIS A 393 -23.92 0.72 9.93
CA HIS A 393 -24.26 -0.48 10.69
C HIS A 393 -25.73 -0.47 11.09
N ARG A 394 -26.36 -1.64 11.07
CA ARG A 394 -27.75 -1.74 11.56
C ARG A 394 -27.81 -1.30 13.02
N ARG A 395 -28.78 -0.44 13.34
CA ARG A 395 -28.96 0.19 14.68
C ARG A 395 -29.19 -0.79 15.85
N THR A 396 -29.42 -2.07 15.54
CA THR A 396 -29.55 -3.12 16.56
C THR A 396 -28.23 -3.48 17.24
N TYR A 397 -27.09 -3.07 16.68
CA TYR A 397 -25.78 -3.32 17.26
C TYR A 397 -25.36 -2.19 18.19
N VAL A 398 -24.72 -2.54 19.31
CA VAL A 398 -24.15 -1.55 20.23
C VAL A 398 -23.00 -0.83 19.53
N GLY A 399 -23.07 0.50 19.47
CA GLY A 399 -22.07 1.30 18.75
C GLY A 399 -22.35 1.47 17.27
N ALA A 400 -23.54 1.13 16.78
CA ALA A 400 -23.95 1.38 15.40
C ALA A 400 -23.86 2.87 15.06
N MET A 401 -23.35 3.15 13.86
CA MET A 401 -23.16 4.50 13.31
C MET A 401 -23.62 4.54 11.86
N PRO A 402 -24.06 5.71 11.36
CA PRO A 402 -24.34 5.90 9.95
C PRO A 402 -23.05 5.72 9.12
N GLY A 403 -23.23 5.37 7.86
CA GLY A 403 -22.14 5.27 6.90
C GLY A 403 -21.47 6.61 6.65
N ARG A 404 -20.24 6.56 6.15
CA ARG A 404 -19.43 7.76 5.89
C ARG A 404 -20.09 8.74 4.92
N ILE A 405 -20.94 8.26 4.01
CA ILE A 405 -21.66 9.12 3.06
C ILE A 405 -22.66 9.98 3.81
N ILE A 406 -23.54 9.36 4.58
CA ILE A 406 -24.57 10.05 5.37
C ILE A 406 -23.93 10.94 6.45
N GLU A 407 -22.90 10.44 7.14
CA GLU A 407 -22.19 11.23 8.13
C GLU A 407 -21.50 12.46 7.51
N GLY A 408 -20.95 12.32 6.31
CA GLY A 408 -20.39 13.46 5.55
C GLY A 408 -21.44 14.52 5.24
N ILE A 409 -22.62 14.12 4.77
CA ILE A 409 -23.74 15.02 4.46
C ILE A 409 -24.27 15.71 5.72
N ARG A 410 -24.44 14.93 6.81
CA ARG A 410 -24.85 15.47 8.12
C ARG A 410 -23.93 16.60 8.59
N ARG A 411 -22.61 16.38 8.50
CA ARG A 411 -21.60 17.33 8.97
C ARG A 411 -21.61 18.65 8.22
N VAL A 412 -21.89 18.65 6.92
CA VAL A 412 -21.91 19.90 6.11
C VAL A 412 -23.30 20.56 6.07
N GLY A 413 -24.36 19.85 6.46
CA GLY A 413 -25.70 20.42 6.60
C GLY A 413 -26.38 20.80 5.28
N THR A 414 -25.95 20.26 4.14
CA THR A 414 -26.56 20.52 2.82
C THR A 414 -26.71 19.22 2.03
N LYS A 415 -27.83 19.11 1.28
CA LYS A 415 -28.17 17.93 0.49
C LYS A 415 -27.37 17.84 -0.82
N ASN A 416 -26.86 18.96 -1.33
CA ASN A 416 -26.20 19.08 -2.63
C ASN A 416 -24.70 19.45 -2.54
N PRO A 417 -23.89 18.81 -1.69
CA PRO A 417 -22.47 19.11 -1.63
C PRO A 417 -21.72 18.60 -2.88
N VAL A 418 -20.48 19.03 -3.03
CA VAL A 418 -19.50 18.35 -3.88
C VAL A 418 -18.80 17.29 -3.04
N PHE A 419 -18.92 16.05 -3.47
CA PHE A 419 -18.42 14.90 -2.73
C PHE A 419 -17.24 14.28 -3.48
N LEU A 420 -16.07 14.26 -2.84
CA LEU A 420 -14.86 13.69 -3.39
C LEU A 420 -14.55 12.35 -2.72
N LEU A 421 -14.61 11.30 -3.51
CA LEU A 421 -14.20 9.94 -3.14
C LEU A 421 -12.75 9.71 -3.58
N ASP A 422 -11.83 9.74 -2.62
CA ASP A 422 -10.39 9.71 -2.90
C ASP A 422 -9.86 8.27 -2.93
N GLU A 423 -9.00 7.94 -3.89
CA GLU A 423 -8.31 6.66 -4.02
C GLU A 423 -9.23 5.44 -4.25
N VAL A 424 -10.19 5.53 -5.19
CA VAL A 424 -11.11 4.42 -5.52
C VAL A 424 -10.39 3.18 -6.05
N ASP A 425 -9.22 3.34 -6.65
CA ASP A 425 -8.37 2.25 -7.16
C ASP A 425 -7.67 1.42 -6.05
N LYS A 426 -7.83 1.83 -4.78
CA LYS A 426 -7.27 1.13 -3.61
C LYS A 426 -8.33 0.40 -2.77
N ILE A 427 -9.54 0.28 -3.28
CA ILE A 427 -10.59 -0.50 -2.63
C ILE A 427 -10.21 -1.98 -2.74
N ALA A 428 -10.18 -2.68 -1.62
CA ALA A 428 -9.93 -4.11 -1.58
C ALA A 428 -11.25 -4.86 -1.41
N MET A 429 -11.45 -5.93 -2.18
CA MET A 429 -12.49 -6.92 -1.90
C MET A 429 -11.99 -7.85 -0.80
N ASP A 430 -12.80 -8.06 0.25
CA ASP A 430 -12.49 -8.99 1.33
C ASP A 430 -13.71 -9.87 1.61
N PHE A 431 -13.55 -10.92 2.43
CA PHE A 431 -14.61 -11.85 2.82
C PHE A 431 -15.78 -11.21 3.61
N HIS A 432 -15.67 -9.94 3.99
CA HIS A 432 -16.65 -9.23 4.85
C HIS A 432 -17.62 -8.32 4.06
N GLY A 433 -17.56 -8.29 2.75
CA GLY A 433 -18.46 -7.50 1.91
C GLY A 433 -17.80 -6.95 0.65
N ASP A 434 -18.61 -6.39 -0.23
CA ASP A 434 -18.15 -5.72 -1.46
C ASP A 434 -18.42 -4.20 -1.38
N PRO A 435 -17.44 -3.41 -0.93
CA PRO A 435 -17.56 -1.95 -0.90
C PRO A 435 -17.83 -1.35 -2.29
N SER A 436 -17.44 -2.05 -3.37
CA SER A 436 -17.69 -1.59 -4.74
C SER A 436 -19.16 -1.65 -5.10
N ALA A 437 -19.88 -2.66 -4.61
CA ALA A 437 -21.33 -2.76 -4.80
C ALA A 437 -22.08 -1.62 -4.08
N ALA A 438 -21.65 -1.30 -2.83
CA ALA A 438 -22.21 -0.17 -2.09
C ALA A 438 -21.96 1.16 -2.81
N LEU A 439 -20.77 1.35 -3.39
CA LEU A 439 -20.45 2.54 -4.17
C LEU A 439 -21.23 2.62 -5.47
N LEU A 440 -21.57 1.50 -6.12
CA LEU A 440 -22.43 1.51 -7.29
C LEU A 440 -23.80 2.07 -6.95
N GLU A 441 -24.40 1.70 -5.82
CA GLU A 441 -25.69 2.25 -5.39
C GLU A 441 -25.60 3.77 -5.12
N VAL A 442 -24.49 4.22 -4.49
CA VAL A 442 -24.27 5.65 -4.21
C VAL A 442 -24.08 6.46 -5.48
N LEU A 443 -23.37 5.91 -6.45
CA LEU A 443 -22.94 6.63 -7.66
C LEU A 443 -23.90 6.45 -8.84
N ASP A 444 -24.69 5.38 -8.87
CA ASP A 444 -25.63 5.12 -9.98
C ASP A 444 -26.83 6.07 -9.90
N PRO A 445 -27.02 6.96 -10.90
CA PRO A 445 -28.15 7.88 -10.92
C PRO A 445 -29.53 7.21 -10.87
N ALA A 446 -29.63 5.94 -11.29
CA ALA A 446 -30.88 5.19 -11.22
C ALA A 446 -31.24 4.72 -9.80
N GLN A 447 -30.25 4.63 -8.90
CA GLN A 447 -30.40 4.07 -7.56
C GLN A 447 -30.17 5.11 -6.47
N ASN A 448 -29.32 6.11 -6.69
CA ASN A 448 -28.88 7.06 -5.67
C ASN A 448 -29.99 8.00 -5.15
N CYS A 449 -31.08 8.16 -5.88
CA CYS A 449 -32.24 8.92 -5.41
C CYS A 449 -32.98 8.26 -4.24
N THR A 450 -32.75 6.96 -4.03
CA THR A 450 -33.34 6.17 -2.94
C THR A 450 -32.29 5.45 -2.11
N PHE A 451 -31.11 6.05 -1.95
CA PHE A 451 -30.02 5.46 -1.18
C PHE A 451 -30.47 5.18 0.25
N SER A 452 -30.27 3.95 0.73
CA SER A 452 -30.65 3.53 2.07
C SER A 452 -29.42 3.17 2.89
N ASP A 453 -29.11 4.00 3.88
CA ASP A 453 -28.14 3.71 4.92
C ASP A 453 -28.72 2.74 5.93
N HIS A 454 -27.97 1.75 6.38
CA HIS A 454 -28.44 0.73 7.30
C HIS A 454 -28.74 1.26 8.72
N PHE A 455 -28.13 2.38 9.11
CA PHE A 455 -28.41 3.03 10.38
C PHE A 455 -29.67 3.90 10.28
N VAL A 456 -29.78 4.67 9.21
CA VAL A 456 -30.90 5.61 8.99
C VAL A 456 -32.18 4.88 8.60
N GLU A 457 -32.09 3.78 7.83
CA GLU A 457 -33.21 2.95 7.37
C GLU A 457 -34.32 3.71 6.62
N LEU A 458 -34.03 4.92 6.18
CA LEU A 458 -34.91 5.77 5.37
C LEU A 458 -34.19 6.15 4.08
N PRO A 459 -34.91 6.20 2.95
CA PRO A 459 -34.29 6.59 1.68
C PRO A 459 -33.84 8.06 1.73
N PHE A 460 -32.57 8.29 1.42
CA PHE A 460 -32.00 9.64 1.29
C PHE A 460 -31.64 9.87 -0.18
N ASP A 461 -32.09 10.97 -0.74
CA ASP A 461 -31.85 11.30 -2.13
C ASP A 461 -30.48 11.96 -2.33
N LEU A 462 -29.56 11.24 -2.96
CA LEU A 462 -28.21 11.67 -3.31
C LEU A 462 -28.08 12.21 -4.74
N SER A 463 -29.18 12.33 -5.51
CA SER A 463 -29.15 12.73 -6.93
C SER A 463 -28.60 14.14 -7.16
N GLN A 464 -28.68 15.01 -6.16
CA GLN A 464 -28.18 16.38 -6.24
C GLN A 464 -26.71 16.54 -5.83
N VAL A 465 -26.07 15.48 -5.32
CA VAL A 465 -24.67 15.47 -4.99
C VAL A 465 -23.81 15.52 -6.25
N PHE A 466 -22.80 16.36 -6.26
CA PHE A 466 -21.83 16.36 -7.35
C PHE A 466 -20.65 15.44 -7.01
N TRP A 467 -20.59 14.30 -7.70
CA TRP A 467 -19.61 13.27 -7.42
C TRP A 467 -18.30 13.48 -8.16
N ILE A 468 -17.20 13.52 -7.42
CA ILE A 468 -15.83 13.50 -7.94
C ILE A 468 -15.12 12.29 -7.35
N VAL A 469 -14.48 11.52 -8.20
CA VAL A 469 -13.72 10.34 -7.81
C VAL A 469 -12.26 10.57 -8.16
N THR A 470 -11.33 10.06 -7.38
CA THR A 470 -9.92 10.10 -7.75
C THR A 470 -9.32 8.71 -7.79
N ALA A 471 -8.40 8.50 -8.72
CA ALA A 471 -7.62 7.28 -8.84
C ALA A 471 -6.18 7.59 -9.29
N ASN A 472 -5.25 6.69 -9.00
CA ASN A 472 -3.91 6.74 -9.58
C ASN A 472 -3.85 5.85 -10.83
N HIS A 473 -4.49 4.68 -10.80
CA HIS A 473 -4.47 3.68 -11.86
C HIS A 473 -5.90 3.37 -12.34
N PRO A 474 -6.30 3.80 -13.56
CA PRO A 474 -7.65 3.59 -14.05
C PRO A 474 -7.98 2.10 -14.26
N ALA A 475 -6.96 1.26 -14.56
CA ALA A 475 -7.15 -0.17 -14.76
C ALA A 475 -7.54 -0.93 -13.46
N ARG A 476 -7.25 -0.37 -12.28
CA ARG A 476 -7.61 -0.96 -10.98
C ARG A 476 -9.00 -0.56 -10.51
N ILE A 477 -9.66 0.37 -11.20
CA ILE A 477 -11.05 0.72 -10.90
C ILE A 477 -11.93 -0.44 -11.38
N PRO A 478 -12.84 -0.97 -10.53
CA PRO A 478 -13.80 -1.99 -10.95
C PRO A 478 -14.55 -1.57 -12.20
N ALA A 479 -14.65 -2.45 -13.20
CA ALA A 479 -15.22 -2.14 -14.49
C ALA A 479 -16.65 -1.53 -14.42
N PRO A 480 -17.58 -2.04 -13.58
CA PRO A 480 -18.92 -1.47 -13.47
C PRO A 480 -18.94 -0.02 -12.96
N LEU A 481 -17.98 0.36 -12.10
CA LEU A 481 -17.82 1.75 -11.65
C LEU A 481 -17.21 2.61 -12.75
N ARG A 482 -16.17 2.10 -13.41
CA ARG A 482 -15.44 2.83 -14.45
C ARG A 482 -16.33 3.20 -15.64
N ASP A 483 -17.24 2.32 -16.04
CA ASP A 483 -18.14 2.53 -17.16
C ASP A 483 -19.17 3.67 -16.93
N ARG A 484 -19.35 4.08 -15.67
CA ARG A 484 -20.22 5.19 -15.26
C ARG A 484 -19.49 6.51 -15.06
N MET A 485 -18.15 6.47 -15.17
CA MET A 485 -17.31 7.62 -14.86
C MET A 485 -16.77 8.27 -16.13
N GLU A 486 -16.71 9.58 -16.15
CA GLU A 486 -15.94 10.29 -17.14
C GLU A 486 -14.50 10.51 -16.64
N ILE A 487 -13.57 9.88 -17.32
CA ILE A 487 -12.16 9.86 -16.93
C ILE A 487 -11.45 11.11 -17.46
N LEU A 488 -10.95 11.94 -16.55
CA LEU A 488 -10.10 13.08 -16.82
C LEU A 488 -8.66 12.76 -16.39
N ASN A 489 -7.78 12.57 -17.38
CA ASN A 489 -6.38 12.23 -17.11
C ASN A 489 -5.57 13.50 -16.80
N LEU A 490 -5.08 13.60 -15.56
CA LEU A 490 -4.15 14.64 -15.14
C LEU A 490 -2.72 14.19 -15.44
N SER A 491 -2.09 14.84 -16.40
CA SER A 491 -0.69 14.59 -16.75
C SER A 491 0.26 15.11 -15.65
N SER A 492 1.49 14.62 -15.69
CA SER A 492 2.57 15.15 -14.86
C SER A 492 2.91 16.61 -15.22
N TYR A 493 3.38 17.35 -14.20
CA TYR A 493 3.84 18.72 -14.42
C TYR A 493 5.23 18.77 -15.00
N THR A 494 5.42 19.72 -15.94
CA THR A 494 6.74 20.09 -16.44
C THR A 494 7.57 20.78 -15.34
N GLU A 495 8.88 20.86 -15.52
CA GLU A 495 9.73 21.62 -14.60
C GLU A 495 9.30 23.08 -14.49
N MET A 496 8.94 23.71 -15.62
CA MET A 496 8.48 25.09 -15.66
C MET A 496 7.18 25.29 -14.87
N GLU A 497 6.21 24.39 -15.06
CA GLU A 497 4.96 24.40 -14.27
C GLU A 497 5.24 24.18 -12.77
N LYS A 498 6.12 23.24 -12.42
CA LYS A 498 6.52 23.03 -11.01
C LYS A 498 7.16 24.25 -10.37
N VAL A 499 7.98 25.01 -11.12
CA VAL A 499 8.57 26.27 -10.66
C VAL A 499 7.47 27.28 -10.34
N GLU A 500 6.52 27.48 -11.26
CA GLU A 500 5.42 28.41 -11.07
C GLU A 500 4.47 27.97 -9.94
N ILE A 501 4.14 26.69 -9.87
CA ILE A 501 3.35 26.12 -8.76
C ILE A 501 4.06 26.35 -7.43
N ALA A 502 5.35 26.09 -7.35
CA ALA A 502 6.13 26.27 -6.12
C ALA A 502 6.11 27.74 -5.68
N ARG A 503 6.26 28.66 -6.62
CA ARG A 503 6.30 30.09 -6.36
C ARG A 503 4.94 30.66 -5.98
N ARG A 504 3.88 30.32 -6.76
CA ARG A 504 2.54 30.93 -6.62
C ARG A 504 1.68 30.26 -5.55
N HIS A 505 1.86 28.94 -5.32
CA HIS A 505 0.97 28.17 -4.46
C HIS A 505 1.68 27.55 -3.26
N LEU A 506 2.79 26.79 -3.48
CA LEU A 506 3.40 26.02 -2.39
C LEU A 506 4.11 26.93 -1.36
N LEU A 507 4.92 27.88 -1.83
CA LEU A 507 5.65 28.76 -0.92
C LEU A 507 4.72 29.64 -0.07
N PRO A 508 3.68 30.33 -0.60
CA PRO A 508 2.75 31.08 0.21
C PRO A 508 2.03 30.21 1.25
N ARG A 509 1.59 29.01 0.86
CA ARG A 509 0.92 28.05 1.74
C ARG A 509 1.85 27.58 2.86
N GLN A 510 3.08 27.17 2.51
CA GLN A 510 4.06 26.69 3.47
C GLN A 510 4.56 27.80 4.42
N ARG A 511 4.63 29.05 3.97
CA ARG A 511 4.90 30.20 4.86
C ARG A 511 3.85 30.33 5.94
N ILE A 512 2.57 30.36 5.56
CA ILE A 512 1.45 30.49 6.52
C ILE A 512 1.46 29.32 7.51
N GLN A 513 1.62 28.09 7.03
CA GLN A 513 1.65 26.89 7.87
C GLN A 513 2.81 26.87 8.88
N ASN A 514 3.93 27.53 8.55
CA ASN A 514 5.11 27.59 9.41
C ASN A 514 5.26 28.95 10.14
N GLY A 515 4.20 29.78 10.18
CA GLY A 515 4.16 31.02 10.93
C GLY A 515 5.01 32.17 10.34
N LEU A 516 5.43 32.04 9.08
CA LEU A 516 6.27 33.04 8.40
C LEU A 516 5.42 34.07 7.63
N LYS A 517 5.85 35.33 7.69
CA LYS A 517 5.30 36.39 6.87
C LYS A 517 5.98 36.45 5.50
N ALA A 518 5.38 37.13 4.54
CA ALA A 518 5.92 37.27 3.18
C ALA A 518 7.33 37.86 3.12
N LYS A 519 7.67 38.74 4.07
CA LYS A 519 8.96 39.38 4.18
C LYS A 519 10.05 38.58 4.86
N ASP A 520 9.73 37.42 5.48
CA ASP A 520 10.66 36.68 6.34
C ASP A 520 11.60 35.76 5.54
N ILE A 521 11.15 35.29 4.39
CA ILE A 521 11.92 34.41 3.51
C ILE A 521 11.93 34.94 2.08
N ARG A 522 13.09 34.90 1.44
CA ARG A 522 13.27 35.26 0.03
C ARG A 522 14.02 34.13 -0.68
N ILE A 523 13.32 33.42 -1.56
CA ILE A 523 13.92 32.35 -2.38
C ILE A 523 14.27 32.92 -3.74
N SER A 524 15.55 32.80 -4.13
CA SER A 524 16.03 33.24 -5.45
C SER A 524 15.42 32.38 -6.55
N ALA A 525 15.05 32.99 -7.69
CA ALA A 525 14.39 32.29 -8.80
C ALA A 525 15.17 31.05 -9.28
N GLY A 526 16.51 31.12 -9.31
CA GLY A 526 17.34 29.99 -9.70
C GLY A 526 17.42 28.84 -8.72
N VAL A 527 16.83 28.95 -7.52
CA VAL A 527 16.78 27.86 -6.53
C VAL A 527 15.72 26.84 -6.91
N TYR A 528 14.54 27.26 -7.41
CA TYR A 528 13.43 26.36 -7.72
C TYR A 528 13.81 25.24 -8.71
N PRO A 529 14.50 25.52 -9.84
CA PRO A 529 14.98 24.45 -10.72
C PRO A 529 15.93 23.47 -10.02
N VAL A 530 16.77 23.95 -9.10
CA VAL A 530 17.67 23.08 -8.33
C VAL A 530 16.88 22.19 -7.36
N LEU A 531 15.86 22.73 -6.69
CA LEU A 531 14.97 21.92 -5.83
C LEU A 531 14.33 20.80 -6.63
N ILE A 532 13.80 21.12 -7.81
CA ILE A 532 13.10 20.15 -8.65
C ILE A 532 14.05 19.08 -9.19
N ARG A 533 15.23 19.47 -9.70
CA ARG A 533 16.18 18.53 -10.34
C ARG A 533 16.98 17.69 -9.35
N SER A 534 17.33 18.27 -8.19
CA SER A 534 18.32 17.66 -7.30
C SER A 534 17.72 17.15 -5.98
N TYR A 535 16.50 17.55 -5.61
CA TYR A 535 15.88 17.17 -4.35
C TYR A 535 14.55 16.44 -4.51
N THR A 536 13.95 16.44 -5.72
CA THR A 536 12.67 15.76 -5.98
C THR A 536 12.74 14.91 -7.23
N ARG A 537 12.03 13.77 -7.25
CA ARG A 537 11.83 12.91 -8.40
C ARG A 537 10.40 12.38 -8.40
N GLU A 538 9.47 13.20 -8.88
CA GLU A 538 8.04 12.92 -8.84
C GLU A 538 7.32 13.52 -10.05
N ALA A 539 6.18 12.92 -10.43
CA ALA A 539 5.29 13.44 -11.46
C ALA A 539 4.56 14.72 -11.02
N GLY A 540 4.13 14.75 -9.76
CA GLY A 540 3.42 15.86 -9.13
C GLY A 540 4.34 16.85 -8.41
N VAL A 541 3.82 17.44 -7.33
CA VAL A 541 4.51 18.47 -6.51
C VAL A 541 4.48 18.17 -5.00
N ARG A 542 4.17 16.93 -4.59
CA ARG A 542 4.02 16.56 -3.16
C ARG A 542 5.36 16.55 -2.43
N GLU A 543 6.40 16.03 -3.07
CA GLU A 543 7.75 16.04 -2.52
C GLU A 543 8.33 17.46 -2.55
N LEU A 544 8.08 18.20 -3.63
CA LEU A 544 8.47 19.60 -3.75
C LEU A 544 7.82 20.47 -2.63
N GLU A 545 6.56 20.22 -2.31
CA GLU A 545 5.89 20.88 -1.19
C GLU A 545 6.59 20.59 0.15
N ARG A 546 6.99 19.32 0.38
CA ARG A 546 7.75 18.92 1.59
C ARG A 546 9.10 19.63 1.67
N VAL A 547 9.80 19.73 0.56
CA VAL A 547 11.10 20.40 0.47
C VAL A 547 10.96 21.90 0.70
N VAL A 548 9.96 22.55 0.10
CA VAL A 548 9.65 23.98 0.36
C VAL A 548 9.26 24.18 1.84
N GLY A 549 8.47 23.27 2.41
CA GLY A 549 8.14 23.30 3.84
C GLY A 549 9.37 23.16 4.74
N GLN A 550 10.37 22.36 4.35
CA GLN A 550 11.64 22.25 5.06
C GLN A 550 12.43 23.56 5.03
N LEU A 551 12.47 24.25 3.89
CA LEU A 551 13.07 25.59 3.79
C LEU A 551 12.37 26.57 4.74
N CYS A 552 11.04 26.58 4.78
CA CYS A 552 10.27 27.43 5.67
C CYS A 552 10.55 27.12 7.14
N ARG A 553 10.58 25.85 7.54
CA ARG A 553 10.90 25.44 8.93
C ARG A 553 12.30 25.86 9.36
N LYS A 554 13.30 25.67 8.51
CA LYS A 554 14.69 26.09 8.78
C LYS A 554 14.79 27.61 8.88
N THR A 555 14.06 28.33 8.02
CA THR A 555 13.96 29.79 8.10
C THR A 555 13.33 30.26 9.41
N ALA A 556 12.20 29.66 9.81
CA ALA A 556 11.54 29.96 11.07
C ALA A 556 12.48 29.75 12.26
N ARG A 557 13.22 28.63 12.27
CA ARG A 557 14.22 28.33 13.30
C ARG A 557 15.30 29.41 13.37
N ARG A 558 15.89 29.83 12.25
CA ARG A 558 16.94 30.86 12.20
C ARG A 558 16.44 32.22 12.75
N ILE A 559 15.19 32.56 12.43
CA ILE A 559 14.57 33.81 12.98
C ILE A 559 14.43 33.71 14.49
N VAL A 560 13.99 32.60 15.04
CA VAL A 560 13.87 32.37 16.49
C VAL A 560 15.24 32.37 17.16
N GLU A 561 16.29 31.88 16.48
CA GLU A 561 17.69 31.93 16.94
C GLU A 561 18.32 33.32 16.84
N GLY A 562 17.59 34.32 16.34
CA GLY A 562 17.99 35.75 16.34
C GLY A 562 18.51 36.29 14.99
N GLU A 563 18.40 35.51 13.90
CA GLU A 563 18.78 35.99 12.57
C GLU A 563 17.72 36.97 12.04
N THR A 564 18.16 38.11 11.49
CA THR A 564 17.28 39.18 11.03
C THR A 564 16.66 38.86 9.65
N PRO A 565 15.32 38.89 9.50
CA PRO A 565 14.68 38.72 8.20
C PRO A 565 14.91 39.91 7.27
N PRO A 566 14.90 39.73 5.92
CA PRO A 566 14.58 38.51 5.21
C PRO A 566 15.75 37.52 5.11
N ILE A 567 15.49 36.26 5.43
CA ILE A 567 16.48 35.19 5.20
C ILE A 567 16.46 34.82 3.73
N ALA A 568 17.62 35.01 3.08
CA ALA A 568 17.76 34.75 1.66
C ALA A 568 18.23 33.29 1.41
N VAL A 569 17.43 32.55 0.63
CA VAL A 569 17.79 31.21 0.15
C VAL A 569 18.31 31.34 -1.28
N THR A 570 19.57 30.95 -1.47
CA THR A 570 20.31 31.01 -2.74
C THR A 570 20.86 29.63 -3.10
N LYS A 571 21.34 29.43 -4.32
CA LYS A 571 22.01 28.18 -4.72
C LYS A 571 23.24 27.87 -3.86
N ALA A 572 23.96 28.89 -3.41
CA ALA A 572 25.18 28.73 -2.65
C ALA A 572 24.96 28.21 -1.21
N ASN A 573 23.90 28.70 -0.56
CA ASN A 573 23.60 28.33 0.82
C ASN A 573 22.49 27.25 0.95
N LEU A 574 22.04 26.65 -0.15
CA LEU A 574 20.93 25.71 -0.16
C LEU A 574 21.21 24.48 0.71
N THR A 575 22.46 24.03 0.78
CA THR A 575 22.89 22.90 1.59
C THR A 575 22.82 23.17 3.13
N GLU A 576 22.74 24.42 3.53
CA GLU A 576 22.54 24.81 4.94
C GLU A 576 21.07 24.60 5.37
N PHE A 577 20.13 24.72 4.43
CA PHE A 577 18.70 24.53 4.66
C PHE A 577 18.26 23.09 4.41
N LEU A 578 18.86 22.44 3.42
CA LEU A 578 18.56 21.08 3.00
C LEU A 578 19.81 20.23 3.15
N GLU A 579 19.64 18.95 3.27
CA GLU A 579 20.75 17.99 3.20
C GLU A 579 21.43 18.01 1.82
N ARG A 580 22.42 17.16 1.61
CA ARG A 580 23.06 17.02 0.29
C ARG A 580 22.02 16.67 -0.78
N PRO A 581 22.20 17.12 -2.02
CA PRO A 581 21.33 16.75 -3.14
C PRO A 581 21.14 15.23 -3.20
N LYS A 582 19.88 14.80 -3.32
CA LYS A 582 19.52 13.37 -3.40
C LYS A 582 19.78 12.81 -4.79
N TYR A 583 19.59 13.65 -5.79
CA TYR A 583 19.69 13.28 -7.19
C TYR A 583 20.79 14.11 -7.86
N HIS A 584 21.67 13.44 -8.57
CA HIS A 584 22.63 14.09 -9.44
C HIS A 584 22.09 13.99 -10.87
N PRO A 585 22.05 15.10 -11.63
CA PRO A 585 21.73 15.00 -13.06
C PRO A 585 22.70 14.01 -13.69
N ALA A 586 22.16 13.03 -14.41
CA ALA A 586 22.97 12.06 -15.12
C ALA A 586 23.94 12.82 -16.02
N ARG A 587 25.24 12.52 -15.92
CA ARG A 587 26.22 13.06 -16.84
C ARG A 587 25.91 12.47 -18.21
N GLN A 588 25.30 13.26 -19.08
CA GLN A 588 25.12 12.88 -20.47
C GLN A 588 26.49 12.59 -21.06
N GLU A 589 26.76 11.36 -21.44
CA GLU A 589 27.89 11.05 -22.31
C GLU A 589 27.58 11.63 -23.68
N LYS A 590 28.19 12.78 -23.97
CA LYS A 590 28.01 13.49 -25.23
C LYS A 590 28.69 12.82 -26.43
N LYS A 591 29.34 11.67 -26.22
CA LYS A 591 30.06 10.96 -27.27
C LYS A 591 29.21 9.87 -27.89
N PRO A 592 29.16 9.76 -29.20
CA PRO A 592 28.54 8.63 -29.87
C PRO A 592 29.26 7.33 -29.52
N LEU A 593 28.50 6.36 -29.00
CA LEU A 593 28.99 5.05 -28.59
C LEU A 593 28.38 3.94 -29.44
N VAL A 594 29.09 2.82 -29.55
CA VAL A 594 28.59 1.59 -30.18
C VAL A 594 27.82 0.80 -29.14
N GLY A 595 26.65 0.27 -29.48
CA GLY A 595 25.87 -0.59 -28.61
C GLY A 595 25.14 0.14 -27.47
N VAL A 596 25.17 1.48 -27.40
CA VAL A 596 24.52 2.27 -26.35
C VAL A 596 23.48 3.17 -26.98
N VAL A 597 22.22 2.96 -26.57
CA VAL A 597 21.06 3.71 -27.08
C VAL A 597 20.27 4.32 -25.92
N THR A 598 19.78 5.53 -26.18
CA THR A 598 18.90 6.24 -25.23
C THR A 598 17.45 5.92 -25.56
N GLY A 599 16.80 5.19 -24.67
CA GLY A 599 15.36 4.90 -24.71
C GLY A 599 14.56 5.82 -23.78
N LEU A 600 13.26 5.86 -23.96
CA LEU A 600 12.33 6.62 -23.14
C LEU A 600 11.31 5.70 -22.49
N ALA A 601 11.16 5.81 -21.18
CA ALA A 601 10.19 5.06 -20.40
C ALA A 601 9.20 5.99 -19.71
N TRP A 602 8.05 5.43 -19.38
CA TRP A 602 7.09 6.03 -18.47
C TRP A 602 7.04 5.23 -17.19
N THR A 603 7.04 5.92 -16.05
CA THR A 603 6.96 5.35 -14.71
C THR A 603 5.89 6.08 -13.91
N GLU A 604 5.49 5.52 -12.76
CA GLU A 604 4.53 6.16 -11.85
C GLU A 604 4.98 7.56 -11.36
N VAL A 605 6.29 7.81 -11.37
CA VAL A 605 6.86 9.10 -10.97
C VAL A 605 7.09 10.06 -12.15
N GLY A 606 6.72 9.67 -13.36
CA GLY A 606 6.84 10.46 -14.60
C GLY A 606 7.67 9.77 -15.67
N GLY A 607 8.05 10.53 -16.70
CA GLY A 607 8.94 10.03 -17.75
C GLY A 607 10.38 9.90 -17.24
N ASP A 608 11.07 8.90 -17.75
CA ASP A 608 12.47 8.62 -17.45
C ASP A 608 13.25 8.25 -18.72
N VAL A 609 14.56 8.43 -18.67
CA VAL A 609 15.47 8.07 -19.77
C VAL A 609 16.15 6.76 -19.41
N LEU A 610 15.98 5.76 -20.27
CA LEU A 610 16.59 4.45 -20.14
C LEU A 610 17.79 4.32 -21.06
N ARG A 611 18.96 4.13 -20.51
CA ARG A 611 20.12 3.69 -21.32
C ARG A 611 20.04 2.19 -21.53
N THR A 612 20.12 1.78 -22.78
CA THR A 612 20.21 0.38 -23.16
C THR A 612 21.62 0.14 -23.67
N GLU A 613 22.34 -0.74 -23.02
CA GLU A 613 23.70 -1.13 -23.36
C GLU A 613 23.69 -2.56 -23.90
N VAL A 614 24.31 -2.76 -25.08
CA VAL A 614 24.45 -4.09 -25.67
C VAL A 614 25.91 -4.38 -25.90
N ASN A 615 26.34 -5.53 -25.45
CA ASN A 615 27.65 -6.07 -25.67
C ASN A 615 27.58 -7.42 -26.40
N ILE A 616 28.46 -7.62 -27.37
CA ILE A 616 28.57 -8.86 -28.12
C ILE A 616 29.79 -9.63 -27.62
N LEU A 617 29.56 -10.86 -27.20
CA LEU A 617 30.56 -11.76 -26.66
C LEU A 617 30.59 -13.04 -27.49
N ARG A 618 31.75 -13.60 -27.72
CA ARG A 618 31.84 -14.93 -28.35
C ARG A 618 31.21 -15.98 -27.41
N GLY A 619 30.26 -16.73 -27.93
CA GLY A 619 29.48 -17.66 -27.11
C GLY A 619 28.80 -18.75 -27.90
N LYS A 620 27.54 -19.03 -27.56
CA LYS A 620 26.70 -20.09 -28.13
C LYS A 620 25.31 -19.57 -28.56
N GLY A 621 25.21 -18.30 -28.91
CA GLY A 621 23.96 -17.70 -29.33
C GLY A 621 22.96 -17.39 -28.18
N LYS A 622 23.44 -17.17 -26.97
CA LYS A 622 22.56 -16.85 -25.84
C LYS A 622 22.19 -15.38 -25.83
N LEU A 623 20.91 -15.09 -25.57
CA LEU A 623 20.45 -13.76 -25.20
C LEU A 623 20.50 -13.64 -23.68
N ILE A 624 21.35 -12.76 -23.18
CA ILE A 624 21.51 -12.48 -21.74
C ILE A 624 20.87 -11.13 -21.44
N LEU A 625 19.93 -11.12 -20.51
CA LEU A 625 19.19 -9.91 -20.14
C LEU A 625 19.47 -9.58 -18.66
N THR A 626 19.88 -8.34 -18.38
CA THR A 626 20.15 -7.87 -17.01
C THR A 626 19.56 -6.47 -16.78
N GLY A 627 19.17 -6.13 -15.55
CA GLY A 627 18.60 -4.84 -15.18
C GLY A 627 17.17 -4.90 -14.66
N GLN A 628 16.74 -6.04 -14.10
CA GLN A 628 15.36 -6.30 -13.59
C GLN A 628 14.27 -5.99 -14.64
N LEU A 629 14.37 -6.70 -15.76
CA LEU A 629 13.39 -6.59 -16.83
C LEU A 629 12.20 -7.50 -16.53
N GLY A 630 10.99 -6.94 -16.54
CA GLY A 630 9.74 -7.68 -16.47
C GLY A 630 9.48 -8.52 -17.72
N ASP A 631 8.46 -9.38 -17.67
CA ASP A 631 8.19 -10.37 -18.73
C ASP A 631 7.93 -9.72 -20.08
N VAL A 632 7.11 -8.65 -20.13
CA VAL A 632 6.79 -7.92 -21.37
C VAL A 632 8.06 -7.33 -22.02
N MET A 633 8.97 -6.81 -21.20
CA MET A 633 10.23 -6.26 -21.72
C MET A 633 11.18 -7.34 -22.20
N GLN A 634 11.19 -8.53 -21.57
CA GLN A 634 11.95 -9.69 -22.02
C GLN A 634 11.43 -10.22 -23.36
N GLU A 635 10.09 -10.30 -23.53
CA GLU A 635 9.47 -10.65 -24.82
C GLU A 635 9.81 -9.63 -25.90
N SER A 636 9.82 -8.34 -25.57
CA SER A 636 10.22 -7.27 -26.49
C SER A 636 11.68 -7.42 -26.93
N ALA A 637 12.59 -7.82 -26.04
CA ALA A 637 13.98 -8.12 -26.39
C ALA A 637 14.11 -9.31 -27.34
N GLN A 638 13.31 -10.36 -27.13
CA GLN A 638 13.26 -11.54 -28.00
C GLN A 638 12.70 -11.19 -29.39
N ALA A 639 11.64 -10.36 -29.44
CA ALA A 639 11.07 -9.86 -30.71
C ALA A 639 12.09 -9.03 -31.47
N ALA A 640 12.81 -8.14 -30.77
CA ALA A 640 13.90 -7.34 -31.36
C ALA A 640 15.03 -8.22 -31.93
N LEU A 641 15.46 -9.25 -31.17
CA LEU A 641 16.47 -10.20 -31.67
C LEU A 641 15.96 -10.97 -32.90
N SER A 642 14.72 -11.42 -32.90
CA SER A 642 14.12 -12.12 -34.03
C SER A 642 14.09 -11.23 -35.28
N TYR A 643 13.76 -9.95 -35.15
CA TYR A 643 13.81 -8.97 -36.21
C TYR A 643 15.27 -8.80 -36.74
N VAL A 644 16.25 -8.62 -35.84
CA VAL A 644 17.68 -8.48 -36.24
C VAL A 644 18.13 -9.71 -37.01
N ARG A 645 17.79 -10.90 -36.59
CA ARG A 645 18.09 -12.17 -37.29
C ARG A 645 17.46 -12.22 -38.68
N SER A 646 16.21 -11.80 -38.84
CA SER A 646 15.50 -11.78 -40.12
C SER A 646 16.13 -10.78 -41.13
N ARG A 647 16.90 -9.79 -40.63
CA ARG A 647 17.52 -8.75 -41.42
C ARG A 647 19.05 -8.90 -41.54
N ALA A 648 19.61 -10.03 -41.11
CA ALA A 648 21.05 -10.26 -41.03
C ALA A 648 21.76 -9.97 -42.35
N GLU A 649 21.24 -10.44 -43.48
CA GLU A 649 21.79 -10.20 -44.82
C GLU A 649 21.79 -8.70 -45.18
N ALA A 650 20.66 -8.02 -44.98
CA ALA A 650 20.55 -6.58 -45.28
C ALA A 650 21.42 -5.70 -44.37
N LEU A 651 21.74 -6.17 -43.17
CA LEU A 651 22.64 -5.52 -42.23
C LEU A 651 24.10 -5.93 -42.37
N HIS A 652 24.41 -6.80 -43.35
CA HIS A 652 25.74 -7.36 -43.59
C HIS A 652 26.35 -8.05 -42.35
N LEU A 653 25.52 -8.76 -41.59
CA LEU A 653 25.95 -9.56 -40.45
C LEU A 653 26.38 -10.97 -40.91
N ALA A 654 27.21 -11.63 -40.11
CA ALA A 654 27.54 -13.02 -40.35
C ALA A 654 26.29 -13.92 -40.30
N GLU A 655 26.14 -14.84 -41.25
CA GLU A 655 24.94 -15.72 -41.30
C GLU A 655 24.69 -16.52 -40.02
N ASN A 656 25.76 -16.82 -39.28
CA ASN A 656 25.72 -17.64 -38.07
C ASN A 656 25.97 -16.83 -36.77
N PHE A 657 25.88 -15.49 -36.80
CA PHE A 657 26.15 -14.67 -35.61
C PHE A 657 25.31 -15.11 -34.40
N TYR A 658 24.08 -15.56 -34.63
CA TYR A 658 23.15 -16.05 -33.59
C TYR A 658 23.51 -17.45 -32.99
N GLU A 659 24.56 -18.11 -33.55
CA GLU A 659 25.11 -19.38 -33.03
C GLU A 659 26.47 -19.19 -32.36
N THR A 660 27.20 -18.14 -32.77
CA THR A 660 28.59 -17.91 -32.37
C THR A 660 28.77 -16.77 -31.38
N ASP A 661 27.77 -15.88 -31.29
CA ASP A 661 27.84 -14.69 -30.45
C ASP A 661 26.72 -14.63 -29.43
N ASP A 662 27.08 -14.51 -28.17
CA ASP A 662 26.12 -14.21 -27.08
C ASP A 662 25.88 -12.69 -27.09
N ILE A 663 24.62 -12.33 -27.01
CA ILE A 663 24.16 -10.93 -26.95
C ILE A 663 23.76 -10.60 -25.55
N HIS A 664 24.48 -9.70 -24.89
CA HIS A 664 24.14 -9.24 -23.54
C HIS A 664 23.53 -7.85 -23.60
N ILE A 665 22.26 -7.75 -23.22
CA ILE A 665 21.52 -6.49 -23.07
C ILE A 665 21.48 -6.13 -21.60
N HIS A 666 21.96 -4.96 -21.26
CA HIS A 666 21.94 -4.41 -19.91
C HIS A 666 21.20 -3.09 -19.87
N LEU A 667 20.22 -2.98 -18.98
CA LEU A 667 19.58 -1.71 -18.62
C LEU A 667 20.05 -1.31 -17.22
N PRO A 668 20.92 -0.29 -17.09
CA PRO A 668 21.42 0.21 -15.81
C PRO A 668 20.29 0.59 -14.84
N GLU A 669 20.61 0.82 -13.56
CA GLU A 669 19.65 1.10 -12.47
C GLU A 669 18.79 -0.13 -12.09
N GLY A 670 19.43 -1.25 -11.81
CA GLY A 670 18.77 -2.52 -11.45
C GLY A 670 17.93 -2.51 -10.14
N ALA A 671 17.93 -1.39 -9.40
CA ALA A 671 17.07 -1.23 -8.23
C ALA A 671 15.59 -0.91 -8.57
N ILE A 672 15.31 -0.56 -9.83
CA ILE A 672 13.96 -0.19 -10.29
C ILE A 672 13.50 -1.24 -11.31
N PRO A 673 12.43 -1.98 -11.04
CA PRO A 673 11.83 -2.89 -12.01
C PRO A 673 11.39 -2.12 -13.27
N LYS A 674 11.68 -2.69 -14.43
CA LYS A 674 11.35 -2.10 -15.72
C LYS A 674 10.51 -3.09 -16.52
N ASP A 675 9.32 -2.66 -16.94
CA ASP A 675 8.46 -3.49 -17.76
C ASP A 675 7.73 -2.66 -18.82
N GLY A 676 7.47 -3.27 -19.97
CA GLY A 676 6.72 -2.66 -21.06
C GLY A 676 7.33 -2.87 -22.44
N PRO A 677 6.50 -2.85 -23.51
CA PRO A 677 6.94 -3.16 -24.87
C PRO A 677 7.65 -1.99 -25.57
N SER A 678 7.56 -0.76 -25.03
CA SER A 678 7.99 0.48 -25.70
C SER A 678 9.52 0.65 -25.86
N ALA A 679 10.32 -0.28 -25.32
CA ALA A 679 11.78 -0.33 -25.49
C ALA A 679 12.23 -1.16 -26.71
N GLY A 680 11.32 -1.73 -27.47
CA GLY A 680 11.63 -2.65 -28.58
C GLY A 680 12.56 -2.07 -29.63
N ILE A 681 12.24 -0.87 -30.16
CA ILE A 681 13.10 -0.20 -31.15
C ILE A 681 14.47 0.20 -30.56
N THR A 682 14.50 0.52 -29.25
CA THR A 682 15.73 0.88 -28.52
C THR A 682 16.68 -0.32 -28.46
N MET A 683 16.15 -1.50 -28.04
CA MET A 683 16.92 -2.74 -27.95
C MET A 683 17.39 -3.21 -29.33
N ALA A 684 16.50 -3.17 -30.33
CA ALA A 684 16.87 -3.51 -31.72
C ALA A 684 17.99 -2.62 -32.26
N THR A 685 17.89 -1.30 -32.06
CA THR A 685 18.94 -0.34 -32.48
C THR A 685 20.25 -0.60 -31.76
N ALA A 686 20.21 -0.90 -30.44
CA ALA A 686 21.41 -1.19 -29.66
C ALA A 686 22.10 -2.48 -30.14
N MET A 687 21.31 -3.55 -30.41
CA MET A 687 21.83 -4.79 -30.96
C MET A 687 22.46 -4.61 -32.35
N ILE A 688 21.75 -3.90 -33.24
CA ILE A 688 22.27 -3.61 -34.60
C ILE A 688 23.53 -2.78 -34.52
N SER A 689 23.56 -1.76 -33.66
CA SER A 689 24.76 -0.94 -33.46
C SER A 689 25.94 -1.79 -32.97
N ALA A 690 25.71 -2.65 -31.96
CA ALA A 690 26.77 -3.52 -31.42
C ALA A 690 27.28 -4.55 -32.44
N LEU A 691 26.38 -5.16 -33.22
CA LEU A 691 26.71 -6.17 -34.21
C LEU A 691 27.40 -5.56 -35.45
N THR A 692 27.02 -4.35 -35.89
CA THR A 692 27.57 -3.69 -37.05
C THR A 692 28.77 -2.78 -36.73
N GLY A 693 29.04 -2.51 -35.43
CA GLY A 693 30.09 -1.55 -35.02
C GLY A 693 29.75 -0.08 -35.30
N ARG A 694 28.54 0.22 -35.78
CA ARG A 694 28.09 1.59 -36.09
C ARG A 694 27.74 2.33 -34.81
N LYS A 695 28.25 3.56 -34.68
CA LYS A 695 27.98 4.39 -33.50
C LYS A 695 26.54 4.92 -33.51
N VAL A 696 25.95 5.01 -32.31
CA VAL A 696 24.64 5.64 -32.10
C VAL A 696 24.80 7.11 -31.80
N ARG A 697 23.92 7.94 -32.34
CA ARG A 697 23.88 9.38 -32.06
C ARG A 697 23.48 9.61 -30.59
N ALA A 698 24.28 10.38 -29.86
CA ALA A 698 24.07 10.68 -28.44
C ALA A 698 22.94 11.69 -28.18
N ASP A 699 22.55 12.46 -29.22
CA ASP A 699 21.48 13.47 -29.15
C ASP A 699 20.09 12.92 -29.51
N VAL A 700 19.97 11.63 -29.80
CA VAL A 700 18.75 10.95 -30.20
C VAL A 700 18.24 10.08 -29.04
N ALA A 701 16.98 10.21 -28.71
CA ALA A 701 16.26 9.25 -27.90
C ALA A 701 15.10 8.64 -28.71
N MET A 702 14.69 7.44 -28.31
CA MET A 702 13.65 6.74 -29.05
C MET A 702 12.68 5.97 -28.11
N THR A 703 11.47 5.76 -28.60
CA THR A 703 10.46 4.93 -27.95
C THR A 703 9.55 4.32 -29.01
N GLY A 704 9.22 3.05 -28.87
CA GLY A 704 8.36 2.33 -29.81
C GLY A 704 8.40 0.84 -29.54
N GLU A 705 7.26 0.18 -29.72
CA GLU A 705 7.18 -1.27 -29.75
C GLU A 705 7.60 -1.77 -31.15
N ILE A 706 8.30 -2.90 -31.21
CA ILE A 706 8.74 -3.50 -32.46
C ILE A 706 7.98 -4.79 -32.75
N THR A 707 7.58 -4.97 -34.00
CA THR A 707 7.06 -6.28 -34.45
C THR A 707 8.19 -7.13 -35.07
N LEU A 708 7.93 -8.43 -35.23
CA LEU A 708 8.88 -9.35 -35.91
C LEU A 708 9.22 -8.94 -37.34
N ARG A 709 8.41 -8.10 -37.96
CA ARG A 709 8.61 -7.57 -39.33
C ARG A 709 9.27 -6.19 -39.36
N GLY A 710 9.51 -5.60 -38.17
CA GLY A 710 10.14 -4.28 -38.04
C GLY A 710 9.19 -3.10 -38.07
N ASN A 711 7.87 -3.31 -38.09
CA ASN A 711 6.91 -2.24 -37.92
C ASN A 711 7.00 -1.67 -36.50
N VAL A 712 6.89 -0.36 -36.40
CA VAL A 712 6.92 0.37 -35.12
C VAL A 712 5.49 0.67 -34.69
N LEU A 713 5.08 0.11 -33.54
CA LEU A 713 3.72 0.25 -33.01
C LEU A 713 3.62 1.38 -31.99
N PRO A 714 2.42 1.96 -31.80
CA PRO A 714 2.18 3.10 -30.93
C PRO A 714 2.41 2.78 -29.44
N ILE A 715 2.73 3.83 -28.69
CA ILE A 715 3.06 3.75 -27.27
C ILE A 715 2.23 4.73 -26.46
N GLY A 716 2.15 4.49 -25.15
CA GLY A 716 1.57 5.43 -24.18
C GLY A 716 2.58 6.37 -23.54
N GLY A 717 2.08 7.50 -23.00
CA GLY A 717 2.86 8.42 -22.18
C GLY A 717 3.92 9.23 -22.98
N LEU A 718 3.62 9.60 -24.23
CA LEU A 718 4.55 10.37 -25.07
C LEU A 718 4.95 11.70 -24.42
N LYS A 719 4.01 12.41 -23.82
CA LYS A 719 4.26 13.69 -23.14
C LYS A 719 5.31 13.54 -22.04
N GLU A 720 5.14 12.59 -21.14
CA GLU A 720 6.05 12.34 -20.03
C GLU A 720 7.44 11.90 -20.51
N LYS A 721 7.49 11.03 -21.51
CA LYS A 721 8.72 10.57 -22.16
C LYS A 721 9.48 11.73 -22.80
N THR A 722 8.77 12.60 -23.51
CA THR A 722 9.35 13.80 -24.13
C THR A 722 9.90 14.78 -23.09
N LEU A 723 9.18 14.99 -21.98
CA LEU A 723 9.65 15.86 -20.90
C LEU A 723 10.92 15.30 -20.24
N ALA A 724 11.05 13.99 -20.13
CA ALA A 724 12.28 13.36 -19.65
C ALA A 724 13.44 13.57 -20.62
N ALA A 725 13.23 13.35 -21.92
CA ALA A 725 14.21 13.60 -22.96
C ALA A 725 14.69 15.08 -22.96
N TYR A 726 13.76 16.02 -22.89
CA TYR A 726 14.05 17.45 -22.79
C TYR A 726 14.91 17.79 -21.57
N ARG A 727 14.56 17.25 -20.40
CA ARG A 727 15.30 17.44 -19.14
C ARG A 727 16.76 16.94 -19.24
N GLU A 728 16.97 15.82 -19.92
CA GLU A 728 18.29 15.23 -20.15
C GLU A 728 19.06 15.88 -21.34
N GLY A 729 18.46 16.86 -22.02
CA GLY A 729 19.11 17.60 -23.10
C GLY A 729 19.21 16.83 -24.41
N VAL A 730 18.34 15.87 -24.65
CA VAL A 730 18.15 15.23 -25.96
C VAL A 730 17.57 16.24 -26.94
N HIS A 731 17.97 16.14 -28.20
CA HIS A 731 17.49 17.05 -29.26
C HIS A 731 16.48 16.40 -30.20
N THR A 732 16.67 15.12 -30.54
CA THR A 732 15.83 14.41 -31.50
C THR A 732 15.11 13.26 -30.83
N ILE A 733 13.79 13.15 -30.99
CA ILE A 733 12.96 12.05 -30.47
C ILE A 733 12.40 11.26 -31.65
N VAL A 734 12.74 9.98 -31.69
CA VAL A 734 12.14 9.02 -32.61
C VAL A 734 10.95 8.35 -31.96
N LEU A 735 9.80 8.42 -32.60
CA LEU A 735 8.53 7.94 -32.08
C LEU A 735 7.68 7.24 -33.17
N PRO A 736 6.72 6.38 -32.79
CA PRO A 736 5.84 5.77 -33.78
C PRO A 736 5.00 6.79 -34.54
N GLN A 737 4.76 6.57 -35.82
CA GLN A 737 4.00 7.47 -36.67
C GLN A 737 2.58 7.72 -36.13
N GLU A 738 1.93 6.70 -35.58
CA GLU A 738 0.60 6.82 -34.99
C GLU A 738 0.54 7.75 -33.76
N ASN A 739 1.68 8.00 -33.08
CA ASN A 739 1.78 8.95 -31.97
C ASN A 739 2.06 10.39 -32.43
N GLU A 740 2.10 10.69 -33.71
CA GLU A 740 2.31 12.06 -34.22
C GLU A 740 1.22 13.02 -33.69
N ARG A 741 -0.03 12.54 -33.58
CA ARG A 741 -1.14 13.28 -33.00
C ARG A 741 -0.94 13.67 -31.53
N ASP A 742 -0.19 12.85 -30.77
CA ASP A 742 0.06 13.08 -29.34
C ASP A 742 1.12 14.17 -29.09
N ILE A 743 1.81 14.62 -30.15
CA ILE A 743 2.79 15.74 -30.10
C ILE A 743 2.08 17.05 -29.71
N GLU A 744 0.80 17.21 -30.06
CA GLU A 744 0.02 18.39 -29.70
C GLU A 744 -0.19 18.53 -28.19
N ASP A 745 -0.11 17.43 -27.43
CA ASP A 745 -0.23 17.43 -25.97
C ASP A 745 1.04 17.90 -25.25
N ILE A 746 2.14 18.07 -25.98
CA ILE A 746 3.44 18.52 -25.47
C ILE A 746 3.43 20.04 -25.38
N PRO A 747 3.86 20.65 -24.26
CA PRO A 747 3.94 22.10 -24.11
C PRO A 747 4.76 22.76 -25.23
N ASP A 748 4.27 23.87 -25.76
CA ASP A 748 4.87 24.57 -26.91
C ASP A 748 6.36 24.88 -26.73
N ALA A 749 6.77 25.30 -25.53
CA ALA A 749 8.18 25.61 -25.23
C ALA A 749 9.09 24.37 -25.38
N VAL A 750 8.59 23.19 -25.03
CA VAL A 750 9.32 21.91 -25.16
C VAL A 750 9.28 21.45 -26.60
N ARG A 751 8.10 21.54 -27.23
CA ARG A 751 7.90 21.17 -28.64
C ARG A 751 8.79 21.96 -29.57
N ALA A 752 8.93 23.26 -29.34
CA ALA A 752 9.81 24.13 -30.17
C ALA A 752 11.32 23.85 -30.01
N SER A 753 11.72 23.15 -28.94
CA SER A 753 13.15 22.86 -28.66
C SER A 753 13.60 21.47 -29.07
N LEU A 754 12.68 20.63 -29.54
CA LEU A 754 12.94 19.22 -29.90
C LEU A 754 12.55 18.98 -31.34
N GLU A 755 13.30 18.11 -32.00
CA GLU A 755 12.96 17.54 -33.28
C GLU A 755 12.25 16.22 -33.12
N PHE A 756 11.03 16.09 -33.62
CA PHE A 756 10.24 14.85 -33.58
C PHE A 756 10.33 14.16 -34.93
N VAL A 757 10.70 12.88 -34.91
CA VAL A 757 10.82 12.06 -36.11
C VAL A 757 9.84 10.89 -35.99
N PRO A 758 8.62 11.04 -36.57
CA PRO A 758 7.65 9.93 -36.64
C PRO A 758 8.19 8.86 -37.61
N VAL A 759 8.12 7.59 -37.19
CA VAL A 759 8.59 6.44 -37.97
C VAL A 759 7.55 5.31 -37.96
N ALA A 760 7.41 4.65 -39.13
CA ALA A 760 6.55 3.49 -39.28
C ALA A 760 7.33 2.17 -39.23
N HIS A 761 8.61 2.21 -39.58
CA HIS A 761 9.43 1.01 -39.70
C HIS A 761 10.84 1.21 -39.10
N MET A 762 11.43 0.12 -38.63
CA MET A 762 12.74 0.10 -38.01
C MET A 762 13.88 0.61 -38.91
N ASP A 763 13.76 0.41 -40.21
CA ASP A 763 14.74 0.93 -41.18
C ASP A 763 14.85 2.48 -41.15
N GLU A 764 13.76 3.17 -40.82
CA GLU A 764 13.72 4.63 -40.65
C GLU A 764 14.39 5.02 -39.31
N VAL A 765 14.15 4.24 -38.25
CA VAL A 765 14.82 4.43 -36.97
C VAL A 765 16.34 4.37 -37.13
N LEU A 766 16.84 3.34 -37.83
CA LEU A 766 18.28 3.15 -38.03
C LEU A 766 18.95 4.29 -38.83
N LYS A 767 18.25 4.87 -39.81
CA LYS A 767 18.74 6.02 -40.58
C LYS A 767 18.94 7.26 -39.72
N VAL A 768 18.10 7.46 -38.75
CA VAL A 768 18.15 8.62 -37.83
C VAL A 768 19.12 8.37 -36.69
N ALA A 769 19.15 7.16 -36.13
CA ALA A 769 19.86 6.85 -34.90
C ALA A 769 21.33 6.50 -35.10
N LEU A 770 21.72 5.92 -36.25
CA LEU A 770 23.07 5.43 -36.50
C LEU A 770 23.86 6.35 -37.44
N TYR A 771 25.13 6.56 -37.11
CA TYR A 771 26.07 7.16 -38.07
C TYR A 771 26.35 6.19 -39.22
N ASN A 772 26.55 6.73 -40.40
CA ASN A 772 26.95 5.96 -41.60
C ASN A 772 28.31 5.30 -41.44
#